data_13ec8791f1db1e3d58dd5d44a7edc081
#
_entry.id   13ec8791f1db1e3d58dd5d44a7edc081
#
_cell.length_a   1.000
_cell.length_b   1.000
_cell.length_c   1.000
_cell.angle_alpha   90.00
_cell.angle_beta   90.00
_cell.angle_gamma   90.00
#
_symmetry.space_group_name_H-M   'P 1'
#
loop_
_entity.id
_entity.type
_entity.pdbx_description
1 polymer ?
#
loop_
_entity_poly.entity_id
_entity_poly.type
_entity_poly.pdbx_seq_one_letter_code
_entity_poly.pdbx_strand_id
1 'polypeptide(L)'
;MKKFLLLLLSVLITVGAYAQNGGMKGQVVSREGREPIGGVIITIDQVSRTIKTNSRGEFYIKGLEPGQYLLTFTAPDFEELEVMVRVKELVHDMQAVVMVPESMDTVDNSAFVEYDTDVESFGDSKALPQLSASKDLFNNIASYRFSEMRYNVRGYDSQYQDVYLNGIRFNDALTSYGPWSLWSGLNDATRNQETTSGLKMSDYGVGGVAGTTNINARASQLRKGFRSSVVNATQMYRYRIMLSYASGQLDNGWSYGFSLSTRQGEHGYVEGVYYNAYGYFFSAEKVFNSRHRLSATILAAPTQRGAQQASTQEAYDLWGDNYYNPNVGIQNGKMRNSRVRRMHEPIAMLNYNWQITENTRLAAATSLRFGYNGYSALTWYKGEDPRPDYYRKLPSFYGDKWERRMRLNDFASANDLTPNSWFTDTDLATDLYKYQQLQDDWSGYIDFDQLARFNMDGDTDSRYGEGHRSVAMIEERRTDQLDYNLAVQLTHDFKNGSQLTGGVRARINRTEYYSTVKDLLGGDYWVDVDKFAERDFGEGVQDQNDMAYYNEHGHAKAVKVGDKYNYDYYAHVRQGQLWGIYEFAQGGLYLNLGGELGFSSMWREGLWEKGLYQNANAGGDRGKTSLGDSEKINNLTYRFKVNTTYKFSGAHSVEAGVLAMQNAPNFNNAFVSARTRNQITPGLSSEKIYGVDATYNLRLPWIKARFSAYYTQMFDQSKVISFYDDTQGSFTNFAMSGIDKRYMGIELGYSIPIAWGLSLQGAVSLGDYEYTSDPRFTQMIDNNAVDVVNSVVEWKGMKIESTPQTAINIGFNFRGANNWFASLDFNYYDRLYLSMNPFYRTASLREELFGEYIYNFENLTSGRQKAYVIDILNQIRAQEELGRAYTLSASIGKNWRIAYKYTLGFSFQINNILNNQNIRTGGYEQMRLNKISDPIIFPNENGEMNIITKPTTYSRFDSKYFYMNGLNYYLNVYFRF
;
A
#
# COMPACT_ATOMS: atom_id res chain seq x y z
N MET A 1 22.28 19.63 -31.29
CA MET A 1 22.90 18.52 -30.52
C MET A 1 24.43 18.59 -30.48
N LYS A 2 25.20 18.64 -31.58
CA LYS A 2 26.68 18.67 -31.53
C LYS A 2 27.29 19.88 -30.78
N LYS A 3 26.67 21.08 -30.86
CA LYS A 3 27.14 22.28 -30.15
C LYS A 3 26.84 22.24 -28.63
N PHE A 4 25.80 21.51 -28.19
CA PHE A 4 25.47 21.35 -26.79
C PHE A 4 26.38 20.31 -26.09
N LEU A 5 26.78 19.26 -26.83
CA LEU A 5 27.73 18.26 -26.35
C LEU A 5 29.14 18.85 -26.20
N LEU A 6 29.54 19.77 -27.09
CA LEU A 6 30.82 20.47 -27.03
C LEU A 6 30.88 21.49 -25.89
N LEU A 7 29.76 22.11 -25.54
CA LEU A 7 29.68 23.01 -24.38
C LEU A 7 29.76 22.23 -23.06
N LEU A 8 29.16 21.04 -23.00
CA LEU A 8 29.27 20.12 -21.87
C LEU A 8 30.72 19.58 -21.71
N LEU A 9 31.37 19.28 -22.80
CA LEU A 9 32.77 18.80 -22.82
C LEU A 9 33.77 19.92 -22.48
N SER A 10 33.52 21.17 -22.88
CA SER A 10 34.37 22.30 -22.53
C SER A 10 34.29 22.74 -21.08
N VAL A 11 33.13 22.53 -20.41
CA VAL A 11 32.98 22.74 -18.96
C VAL A 11 33.73 21.67 -18.16
N LEU A 12 33.89 20.48 -18.70
CA LEU A 12 34.63 19.37 -18.07
C LEU A 12 36.18 19.50 -18.12
N ILE A 13 36.72 20.36 -18.99
CA ILE A 13 38.17 20.48 -19.22
C ILE A 13 38.84 21.65 -18.45
N THR A 14 38.07 22.57 -17.86
CA THR A 14 38.64 23.79 -17.20
C THR A 14 38.83 23.70 -15.70
N VAL A 15 38.68 22.53 -15.07
CA VAL A 15 38.85 22.39 -13.62
C VAL A 15 40.11 21.58 -13.29
N GLY A 16 41.27 22.15 -13.57
CA GLY A 16 42.57 21.64 -13.13
C GLY A 16 43.28 22.66 -12.25
N ALA A 17 42.64 23.08 -11.15
CA ALA A 17 43.36 23.81 -10.10
C ALA A 17 43.61 22.89 -8.90
N TYR A 18 44.85 22.61 -8.60
CA TYR A 18 45.30 21.87 -7.43
C TYR A 18 44.95 22.65 -6.16
N ALA A 19 43.80 22.34 -5.55
CA ALA A 19 43.55 22.73 -4.17
C ALA A 19 44.11 21.64 -3.26
N GLN A 20 44.89 22.01 -2.26
CA GLN A 20 45.25 21.09 -1.17
C GLN A 20 43.96 20.80 -0.40
N ASN A 21 43.46 19.59 -0.54
CA ASN A 21 42.21 19.18 0.08
C ASN A 21 42.43 18.93 1.57
N GLY A 22 41.70 19.66 2.43
CA GLY A 22 41.57 19.39 3.84
C GLY A 22 40.80 18.13 4.15
N GLY A 23 40.65 17.82 5.42
CA GLY A 23 39.84 16.68 5.88
C GLY A 23 39.39 16.87 7.30
N MET A 24 38.59 15.95 7.79
CA MET A 24 38.16 15.88 9.19
C MET A 24 38.30 14.47 9.72
N LYS A 25 38.70 14.36 10.98
CA LYS A 25 38.71 13.08 11.70
C LYS A 25 38.17 13.29 13.11
N GLY A 26 37.70 12.25 13.74
CA GLY A 26 37.21 12.28 15.11
C GLY A 26 36.72 10.94 15.57
N GLN A 27 36.26 10.90 16.81
CA GLN A 27 35.63 9.74 17.40
C GLN A 27 34.26 10.12 17.94
N VAL A 28 33.19 9.35 17.60
CA VAL A 28 31.87 9.54 18.16
C VAL A 28 31.75 8.71 19.42
N VAL A 29 31.33 9.33 20.50
CA VAL A 29 31.18 8.71 21.82
C VAL A 29 29.83 9.08 22.43
N SER A 30 29.26 8.18 23.22
CA SER A 30 28.06 8.47 24.01
C SER A 30 28.38 9.46 25.12
N ARG A 31 27.47 10.38 25.43
CA ARG A 31 27.52 11.26 26.59
C ARG A 31 27.60 10.45 27.89
N GLU A 32 27.02 9.29 27.93
CA GLU A 32 27.04 8.36 29.04
C GLU A 32 28.22 7.41 28.90
N GLY A 33 29.09 7.40 29.89
CA GLY A 33 30.26 6.51 29.98
C GLY A 33 31.34 6.74 28.93
N ARG A 34 31.17 7.69 27.99
CA ARG A 34 32.07 7.95 26.86
C ARG A 34 32.42 6.71 26.03
N GLU A 35 31.48 5.74 25.97
CA GLU A 35 31.65 4.55 25.13
C GLU A 35 31.64 4.93 23.65
N PRO A 36 32.54 4.38 22.82
CA PRO A 36 32.54 4.61 21.39
C PRO A 36 31.22 4.12 20.72
N ILE A 37 30.67 4.92 19.82
CA ILE A 37 29.46 4.55 19.06
C ILE A 37 29.89 4.18 17.64
N GLY A 38 29.84 2.87 17.32
CA GLY A 38 30.10 2.35 15.98
C GLY A 38 28.85 2.46 15.10
N GLY A 39 29.05 2.65 13.79
CA GLY A 39 27.95 2.67 12.83
C GLY A 39 27.16 3.99 12.79
N VAL A 40 27.65 5.05 13.46
CA VAL A 40 27.06 6.39 13.37
C VAL A 40 27.13 6.89 11.94
N ILE A 41 25.99 7.29 11.42
CA ILE A 41 25.88 7.91 10.10
C ILE A 41 26.23 9.38 10.24
N ILE A 42 27.28 9.81 9.54
CA ILE A 42 27.68 11.20 9.49
C ILE A 42 27.34 11.73 8.11
N THR A 43 26.36 12.59 8.04
CA THR A 43 25.99 13.29 6.81
C THR A 43 26.66 14.65 6.79
N ILE A 44 27.32 14.94 5.69
CA ILE A 44 27.88 16.25 5.43
C ILE A 44 26.86 16.93 4.53
N ASP A 45 26.06 17.82 5.07
CA ASP A 45 24.92 18.41 4.36
C ASP A 45 25.32 19.15 3.08
N GLN A 46 26.55 19.65 3.02
CA GLN A 46 27.07 20.36 1.87
C GLN A 46 27.48 19.45 0.71
N VAL A 47 27.85 18.19 1.02
CA VAL A 47 28.46 17.28 0.05
C VAL A 47 27.49 16.15 -0.32
N SER A 48 26.28 16.09 0.29
CA SER A 48 25.40 14.93 0.24
C SER A 48 26.14 13.60 0.50
N ARG A 49 27.28 13.70 1.15
CA ARG A 49 28.17 12.56 1.42
C ARG A 49 27.84 12.01 2.79
N THR A 50 27.60 10.73 2.81
CA THR A 50 27.33 9.99 4.04
C THR A 50 28.48 9.04 4.31
N ILE A 51 29.05 9.11 5.51
CA ILE A 51 30.05 8.15 5.99
C ILE A 51 29.54 7.48 7.26
N LYS A 52 30.14 6.33 7.61
CA LYS A 52 29.84 5.62 8.86
C LYS A 52 31.08 5.51 9.72
N THR A 53 30.89 5.68 11.04
CA THR A 53 31.96 5.39 11.98
C THR A 53 32.28 3.89 11.99
N ASN A 54 33.53 3.55 12.25
CA ASN A 54 33.93 2.17 12.50
C ASN A 54 33.43 1.68 13.87
N SER A 55 33.71 0.43 14.22
CA SER A 55 33.31 -0.16 15.52
C SER A 55 33.87 0.54 16.77
N ARG A 56 34.91 1.34 16.61
CA ARG A 56 35.47 2.18 17.67
C ARG A 56 34.92 3.61 17.64
N GLY A 57 33.88 3.87 16.87
CA GLY A 57 33.31 5.20 16.73
C GLY A 57 34.19 6.20 15.94
N GLU A 58 35.29 5.74 15.32
CA GLU A 58 36.20 6.62 14.60
C GLU A 58 35.71 6.87 13.18
N PHE A 59 35.91 8.10 12.71
CA PHE A 59 35.62 8.49 11.34
C PHE A 59 36.75 9.34 10.76
N TYR A 60 36.89 9.29 9.44
CA TYR A 60 37.83 10.09 8.70
C TYR A 60 37.25 10.53 7.37
N ILE A 61 37.13 11.83 7.15
CA ILE A 61 36.58 12.44 5.95
C ILE A 61 37.73 13.12 5.22
N LYS A 62 38.07 12.64 4.01
CA LYS A 62 39.11 13.22 3.16
C LYS A 62 38.49 14.05 2.05
N GLY A 63 39.26 14.98 1.53
CA GLY A 63 38.95 15.69 0.31
C GLY A 63 37.89 16.78 0.47
N LEU A 64 37.85 17.43 1.62
CA LEU A 64 37.01 18.59 1.84
C LEU A 64 37.77 19.85 1.49
N GLU A 65 37.15 20.75 0.72
CA GLU A 65 37.72 22.08 0.50
C GLU A 65 37.70 22.93 1.77
N PRO A 66 38.61 23.88 1.93
CA PRO A 66 38.53 24.81 3.05
C PRO A 66 37.18 25.54 3.08
N GLY A 67 36.45 25.44 4.18
CA GLY A 67 35.09 25.99 4.28
C GLY A 67 34.42 25.68 5.61
N GLN A 68 33.18 26.13 5.77
CA GLN A 68 32.32 25.73 6.88
C GLN A 68 31.41 24.61 6.44
N TYR A 69 31.33 23.54 7.25
CA TYR A 69 30.54 22.37 7.01
C TYR A 69 29.61 22.11 8.19
N LEU A 70 28.36 21.76 7.90
CA LEU A 70 27.44 21.20 8.87
C LEU A 70 27.52 19.68 8.80
N LEU A 71 27.94 19.06 9.89
CA LEU A 71 27.94 17.61 10.04
C LEU A 71 26.73 17.22 10.85
N THR A 72 25.95 16.32 10.32
CA THR A 72 24.81 15.71 11.01
C THR A 72 25.18 14.28 11.40
N PHE A 73 25.26 14.03 12.70
CA PHE A 73 25.55 12.71 13.26
C PHE A 73 24.23 12.05 13.65
N THR A 74 23.95 10.89 13.08
CA THR A 74 22.74 10.11 13.37
C THR A 74 23.12 8.70 13.75
N ALA A 75 22.58 8.21 14.84
CA ALA A 75 22.70 6.83 15.26
C ALA A 75 21.37 6.36 15.87
N PRO A 76 21.03 5.08 15.77
CA PRO A 76 19.88 4.54 16.48
C PRO A 76 19.96 4.85 17.96
N ASP A 77 18.88 5.30 18.56
CA ASP A 77 18.76 5.65 19.98
C ASP A 77 19.61 6.83 20.48
N PHE A 78 20.10 7.68 19.57
CA PHE A 78 20.80 8.90 19.92
C PHE A 78 20.12 10.10 19.26
N GLU A 79 20.02 11.21 19.99
CA GLU A 79 19.58 12.49 19.43
C GLU A 79 20.48 12.86 18.25
N GLU A 80 19.87 13.35 17.18
CA GLU A 80 20.61 13.86 16.05
C GLU A 80 21.47 15.04 16.52
N LEU A 81 22.77 14.99 16.24
CA LEU A 81 23.70 16.01 16.61
C LEU A 81 24.19 16.75 15.37
N GLU A 82 23.88 18.03 15.29
CA GLU A 82 24.40 18.93 14.26
C GLU A 82 25.63 19.68 14.79
N VAL A 83 26.75 19.58 14.09
CA VAL A 83 28.01 20.27 14.45
C VAL A 83 28.50 21.06 13.26
N MET A 84 28.63 22.38 13.46
CA MET A 84 29.22 23.24 12.45
C MET A 84 30.76 23.21 12.63
N VAL A 85 31.48 22.82 11.59
CA VAL A 85 32.95 22.70 11.60
C VAL A 85 33.56 23.54 10.49
N ARG A 86 34.63 24.23 10.80
CA ARG A 86 35.44 24.98 9.82
C ARG A 86 36.66 24.16 9.44
N VAL A 87 36.66 23.63 8.23
CA VAL A 87 37.82 22.92 7.64
C VAL A 87 38.79 23.95 7.09
N LYS A 88 40.07 23.80 7.43
CA LYS A 88 41.21 24.54 6.86
C LYS A 88 41.96 23.59 5.89
N GLU A 89 43.05 24.03 5.31
CA GLU A 89 43.88 23.26 4.38
C GLU A 89 44.53 21.98 5.00
N LEU A 90 44.42 21.82 6.31
CA LEU A 90 44.92 20.65 7.05
C LEU A 90 43.73 19.81 7.59
N VAL A 91 44.03 18.55 7.94
CA VAL A 91 43.05 17.67 8.57
C VAL A 91 42.62 18.24 9.92
N HIS A 92 41.33 18.57 10.06
CA HIS A 92 40.76 19.05 11.32
C HIS A 92 40.45 17.87 12.23
N ASP A 93 41.03 17.84 13.43
CA ASP A 93 40.76 16.83 14.45
C ASP A 93 39.62 17.32 15.35
N MET A 94 38.45 16.73 15.24
CA MET A 94 37.26 17.05 16.05
C MET A 94 37.34 16.43 17.46
N GLN A 95 38.39 15.66 17.76
CA GLN A 95 38.49 14.89 18.99
C GLN A 95 37.26 13.99 19.23
N ALA A 96 36.64 14.10 20.41
CA ALA A 96 35.44 13.33 20.74
C ALA A 96 34.18 14.13 20.43
N VAL A 97 33.39 13.63 19.51
CA VAL A 97 32.02 14.10 19.22
C VAL A 97 31.04 13.35 20.13
N VAL A 98 30.39 14.07 21.02
CA VAL A 98 29.56 13.50 22.07
C VAL A 98 28.10 13.50 21.63
N MET A 99 27.53 12.33 21.37
CA MET A 99 26.10 12.18 21.11
C MET A 99 25.34 11.92 22.41
N VAL A 100 24.17 12.51 22.50
CA VAL A 100 23.24 12.32 23.61
C VAL A 100 22.35 11.14 23.25
N PRO A 101 22.19 10.10 24.11
CA PRO A 101 21.21 9.08 23.90
C PRO A 101 19.83 9.69 23.78
N GLU A 102 19.09 9.30 22.75
CA GLU A 102 17.72 9.76 22.55
C GLU A 102 16.86 9.34 23.76
N SER A 103 16.14 10.28 24.33
CA SER A 103 15.00 9.93 25.16
C SER A 103 14.05 9.17 24.24
N MET A 104 13.62 7.94 24.60
CA MET A 104 12.80 7.11 23.70
C MET A 104 11.42 7.74 23.50
N ASP A 105 11.36 8.79 22.68
CA ASP A 105 10.15 9.52 22.29
C ASP A 105 9.46 8.88 21.10
N THR A 106 10.08 7.87 20.49
CA THR A 106 9.52 7.23 19.33
C THR A 106 8.40 6.29 19.75
N VAL A 107 7.19 6.77 19.64
CA VAL A 107 6.02 5.90 19.54
C VAL A 107 6.28 4.90 18.42
N ASP A 108 6.00 3.66 18.70
CA ASP A 108 6.14 2.58 17.74
C ASP A 108 5.11 2.74 16.62
N ASN A 109 5.54 3.35 15.54
CA ASN A 109 4.70 3.59 14.37
C ASN A 109 4.37 2.30 13.60
N SER A 110 4.95 1.15 13.94
CA SER A 110 4.64 -0.10 13.27
C SER A 110 3.18 -0.53 13.43
N ALA A 111 2.52 -0.06 14.49
CA ALA A 111 1.10 -0.30 14.69
C ALA A 111 0.21 0.38 13.63
N PHE A 112 0.68 1.46 13.02
CA PHE A 112 -0.06 2.22 12.01
C PHE A 112 0.20 1.74 10.58
N VAL A 113 1.23 0.94 10.37
CA VAL A 113 1.70 0.52 9.04
C VAL A 113 0.91 -0.68 8.48
N GLU A 114 0.15 -1.34 9.32
CA GLU A 114 -0.56 -2.57 8.95
C GLU A 114 -2.02 -2.36 8.55
N TYR A 115 -2.32 -1.32 7.78
CA TYR A 115 -3.60 -1.28 7.09
C TYR A 115 -3.58 -2.30 5.96
N ASP A 116 -4.29 -3.39 6.15
CA ASP A 116 -4.54 -4.37 5.11
C ASP A 116 -5.66 -3.87 4.23
N THR A 117 -5.29 -3.51 3.03
CA THR A 117 -6.24 -3.35 1.98
C THR A 117 -6.49 -4.73 1.41
N ASP A 118 -7.68 -5.26 1.63
CA ASP A 118 -8.14 -6.46 0.95
C ASP A 118 -7.98 -6.31 -0.56
N VAL A 119 -7.54 -7.38 -1.21
CA VAL A 119 -7.38 -7.44 -2.68
C VAL A 119 -8.70 -7.14 -3.42
N GLU A 120 -9.84 -7.23 -2.73
CA GLU A 120 -11.17 -6.89 -3.24
C GLU A 120 -11.65 -5.48 -2.88
N SER A 121 -10.93 -4.72 -2.06
CA SER A 121 -11.20 -3.30 -1.87
C SER A 121 -10.57 -2.53 -3.02
N PHE A 122 -11.39 -2.23 -4.00
CA PHE A 122 -10.99 -1.47 -5.18
C PHE A 122 -10.52 -0.07 -4.79
N GLY A 123 -9.30 0.29 -5.14
CA GLY A 123 -8.81 1.64 -5.08
C GLY A 123 -8.13 2.09 -3.79
N ASP A 124 -7.97 1.25 -2.80
CA ASP A 124 -7.15 1.61 -1.67
C ASP A 124 -5.67 1.58 -2.06
N SER A 125 -5.10 2.75 -2.26
CA SER A 125 -3.65 2.89 -2.30
C SER A 125 -3.10 2.40 -0.97
N LYS A 126 -2.16 1.46 -1.00
CA LYS A 126 -1.44 1.06 0.21
C LYS A 126 -0.64 2.27 0.68
N ALA A 127 -1.02 2.83 1.82
CA ALA A 127 -0.35 3.97 2.38
C ALA A 127 1.16 3.72 2.44
N LEU A 128 1.94 4.74 2.08
CA LEU A 128 3.38 4.68 2.27
C LEU A 128 3.65 4.44 3.75
N PRO A 129 4.37 3.38 4.11
CA PRO A 129 4.87 3.26 5.47
C PRO A 129 5.76 4.44 5.71
N GLN A 130 5.53 5.01 6.83
CA GLN A 130 5.87 6.37 7.05
C GLN A 130 7.35 6.54 7.27
N LEU A 131 7.86 7.58 6.68
CA LEU A 131 9.24 7.99 6.72
C LEU A 131 9.62 8.58 8.09
N SER A 132 9.21 7.95 9.20
CA SER A 132 9.48 8.41 10.57
C SER A 132 10.98 8.50 10.87
N ALA A 133 11.78 7.70 10.16
CA ALA A 133 13.23 7.77 10.19
C ALA A 133 13.81 8.82 9.23
N SER A 134 12.96 9.58 8.53
CA SER A 134 13.41 10.63 7.62
C SER A 134 14.02 11.80 8.40
N LYS A 135 15.17 12.26 7.96
CA LYS A 135 15.77 13.52 8.43
C LYS A 135 15.09 14.75 7.87
N ASP A 136 14.21 14.59 6.93
CA ASP A 136 13.43 15.63 6.33
C ASP A 136 12.35 16.11 7.31
N LEU A 137 12.38 17.39 7.64
CA LEU A 137 11.53 17.99 8.67
C LEU A 137 10.03 17.80 8.39
N PHE A 138 9.62 17.94 7.14
CA PHE A 138 8.22 17.73 6.76
C PHE A 138 7.84 16.25 6.92
N ASN A 139 8.62 15.33 6.32
CA ASN A 139 8.31 13.91 6.36
C ASN A 139 8.37 13.34 7.78
N ASN A 140 9.27 13.79 8.62
CA ASN A 140 9.35 13.38 10.02
C ASN A 140 8.06 13.71 10.78
N ILE A 141 7.51 14.91 10.60
CA ILE A 141 6.25 15.33 11.24
C ILE A 141 5.05 14.65 10.56
N ALA A 142 4.93 14.75 9.24
CA ALA A 142 3.78 14.27 8.47
C ALA A 142 3.59 12.76 8.59
N SER A 143 4.68 12.00 8.60
CA SER A 143 4.64 10.54 8.65
C SER A 143 3.91 10.01 9.88
N TYR A 144 4.08 10.66 10.99
CA TYR A 144 3.43 10.25 12.23
C TYR A 144 2.02 10.83 12.37
N ARG A 145 1.87 12.13 12.08
CA ARG A 145 0.64 12.86 12.40
C ARG A 145 -0.49 12.60 11.41
N PHE A 146 -0.19 12.28 10.16
CA PHE A 146 -1.19 12.08 9.11
C PHE A 146 -1.57 10.61 8.89
N SER A 147 -1.02 9.68 9.66
CA SER A 147 -1.18 8.23 9.45
C SER A 147 -2.62 7.75 9.54
N GLU A 148 -3.40 8.28 10.47
CA GLU A 148 -4.79 7.85 10.69
C GLU A 148 -5.71 8.14 9.48
N MET A 149 -5.36 9.13 8.65
CA MET A 149 -6.08 9.46 7.41
C MET A 149 -5.51 8.79 6.17
N ARG A 150 -4.69 7.75 6.31
CA ARG A 150 -4.05 7.04 5.19
C ARG A 150 -3.31 7.99 4.22
N TYR A 151 -2.72 9.06 4.77
CA TYR A 151 -2.05 10.07 3.99
C TYR A 151 -0.84 9.48 3.26
N ASN A 152 -0.79 9.67 1.96
CA ASN A 152 0.36 9.34 1.12
C ASN A 152 1.14 10.61 0.79
N VAL A 153 2.43 10.62 1.06
CA VAL A 153 3.31 11.74 0.73
C VAL A 153 3.24 12.00 -0.78
N ARG A 154 2.87 13.24 -1.15
CA ARG A 154 2.68 13.67 -2.54
C ARG A 154 1.64 12.84 -3.33
N GLY A 155 0.76 12.12 -2.64
CA GLY A 155 -0.25 11.28 -3.24
C GLY A 155 0.28 9.98 -3.89
N TYR A 156 1.57 9.68 -3.76
CA TYR A 156 2.15 8.50 -4.40
C TYR A 156 1.78 7.22 -3.66
N ASP A 157 1.49 6.18 -4.41
CA ASP A 157 1.31 4.84 -3.90
C ASP A 157 2.65 4.24 -3.41
N SER A 158 2.60 3.33 -2.43
CA SER A 158 3.80 2.71 -1.83
C SER A 158 4.62 1.88 -2.81
N GLN A 159 4.08 1.47 -3.95
CA GLN A 159 4.82 0.82 -5.04
C GLN A 159 5.93 1.70 -5.63
N TYR A 160 5.86 3.01 -5.45
CA TYR A 160 6.82 3.99 -5.96
C TYR A 160 7.97 4.30 -5.01
N GLN A 161 7.95 3.74 -3.80
CA GLN A 161 9.06 3.79 -2.85
C GLN A 161 9.91 2.53 -2.97
N ASP A 162 11.22 2.68 -3.12
CA ASP A 162 12.14 1.54 -3.07
C ASP A 162 12.49 1.19 -1.62
N VAL A 163 12.24 -0.05 -1.23
CA VAL A 163 12.51 -0.56 0.12
C VAL A 163 13.62 -1.60 0.06
N TYR A 164 14.69 -1.33 0.81
CA TYR A 164 15.85 -2.22 0.91
C TYR A 164 15.97 -2.77 2.34
N LEU A 165 16.43 -4.00 2.43
CA LEU A 165 16.87 -4.62 3.67
C LEU A 165 18.32 -5.10 3.48
N ASN A 166 19.23 -4.57 4.27
CA ASN A 166 20.68 -4.86 4.15
C ASN A 166 21.23 -4.72 2.71
N GLY A 167 20.71 -3.75 1.93
CA GLY A 167 21.15 -3.46 0.57
C GLY A 167 20.45 -4.27 -0.54
N ILE A 168 19.55 -5.20 -0.22
CA ILE A 168 18.72 -5.91 -1.21
C ILE A 168 17.36 -5.23 -1.30
N ARG A 169 16.87 -4.98 -2.53
CA ARG A 169 15.54 -4.45 -2.78
C ARG A 169 14.48 -5.52 -2.57
N PHE A 170 13.53 -5.26 -1.66
CA PHE A 170 12.48 -6.21 -1.26
C PHE A 170 11.08 -5.87 -1.74
N ASN A 171 10.87 -4.79 -2.49
CA ASN A 171 9.56 -4.56 -3.08
C ASN A 171 9.02 -5.84 -3.72
N ASP A 172 7.75 -6.13 -3.56
CA ASP A 172 7.14 -7.36 -4.06
C ASP A 172 7.29 -7.48 -5.58
N ALA A 173 7.63 -8.68 -6.07
CA ALA A 173 7.96 -8.90 -7.49
C ALA A 173 6.75 -8.76 -8.42
N LEU A 174 5.54 -9.01 -7.89
CA LEU A 174 4.31 -9.10 -8.67
C LEU A 174 3.51 -7.79 -8.62
N THR A 175 3.62 -7.06 -7.50
CA THR A 175 2.83 -5.86 -7.23
C THR A 175 3.67 -4.59 -7.09
N SER A 176 4.99 -4.71 -6.93
CA SER A 176 5.92 -3.61 -6.61
C SER A 176 5.71 -2.93 -5.25
N TYR A 177 4.74 -3.35 -4.45
CA TYR A 177 4.48 -2.77 -3.14
C TYR A 177 5.61 -3.02 -2.14
N GLY A 178 5.78 -2.11 -1.19
CA GLY A 178 6.72 -2.26 -0.08
C GLY A 178 6.33 -3.42 0.85
N PRO A 179 7.28 -4.29 1.27
CA PRO A 179 6.99 -5.54 1.98
C PRO A 179 6.98 -5.37 3.52
N TRP A 180 6.40 -4.33 4.02
CA TRP A 180 6.49 -3.93 5.44
C TRP A 180 5.91 -4.96 6.41
N SER A 181 4.94 -5.76 5.97
CA SER A 181 4.35 -6.84 6.76
C SER A 181 5.34 -7.95 7.10
N LEU A 182 6.40 -8.15 6.29
CA LEU A 182 7.38 -9.24 6.45
C LEU A 182 8.23 -9.12 7.73
N TRP A 183 8.40 -7.92 8.27
CA TRP A 183 9.17 -7.65 9.51
C TRP A 183 8.37 -6.84 10.52
N SER A 184 7.07 -6.83 10.37
CA SER A 184 6.18 -6.14 11.29
C SER A 184 6.34 -6.65 12.72
N GLY A 185 6.39 -5.72 13.69
CA GLY A 185 6.62 -6.05 15.10
C GLY A 185 8.09 -6.29 15.50
N LEU A 186 9.05 -6.24 14.57
CA LEU A 186 10.49 -6.37 14.85
C LEU A 186 11.19 -5.01 14.94
N ASN A 187 10.59 -4.06 15.61
CA ASN A 187 10.96 -2.64 15.60
C ASN A 187 12.42 -2.37 16.04
N ASP A 188 12.91 -3.10 17.05
CA ASP A 188 14.30 -2.94 17.49
C ASP A 188 15.32 -3.41 16.45
N ALA A 189 14.98 -4.49 15.70
CA ALA A 189 15.83 -5.01 14.64
C ALA A 189 15.82 -4.14 13.39
N THR A 190 14.68 -3.49 13.10
CA THR A 190 14.47 -2.66 11.91
C THR A 190 14.61 -1.17 12.14
N ARG A 191 15.01 -0.75 13.33
CA ARG A 191 15.13 0.66 13.71
C ARG A 191 16.21 1.43 12.93
N ASN A 192 17.32 0.78 12.59
CA ASN A 192 18.41 1.42 11.85
C ASN A 192 18.00 1.56 10.38
N GLN A 193 17.39 2.71 10.05
CA GLN A 193 16.88 3.02 8.72
C GLN A 193 17.60 4.24 8.13
N GLU A 194 17.89 4.16 6.85
CA GLU A 194 18.38 5.25 6.04
C GLU A 194 17.32 5.59 5.01
N THR A 195 16.72 6.77 5.13
CA THR A 195 15.59 7.16 4.30
C THR A 195 15.89 8.41 3.51
N THR A 196 15.61 8.40 2.21
CA THR A 196 15.61 9.57 1.35
C THR A 196 14.20 9.94 0.95
N SER A 197 13.91 11.22 0.83
CA SER A 197 12.59 11.73 0.42
C SER A 197 12.65 12.38 -0.96
N GLY A 198 11.51 12.41 -1.65
CA GLY A 198 11.40 13.00 -2.97
C GLY A 198 12.31 12.34 -3.99
N LEU A 199 12.97 13.16 -4.80
CA LEU A 199 13.84 12.67 -5.85
C LEU A 199 15.30 12.42 -5.41
N LYS A 200 15.61 12.49 -4.13
CA LYS A 200 16.96 12.18 -3.64
C LYS A 200 17.33 10.74 -3.90
N MET A 201 18.59 10.50 -4.22
CA MET A 201 19.19 9.16 -4.39
C MET A 201 19.75 8.66 -3.05
N SER A 202 19.95 7.35 -2.95
CA SER A 202 20.57 6.70 -1.80
C SER A 202 21.79 5.88 -2.24
N ASP A 203 22.67 5.57 -1.29
CA ASP A 203 23.85 4.71 -1.51
C ASP A 203 23.48 3.31 -2.06
N TYR A 204 22.22 2.94 -2.01
CA TYR A 204 21.72 1.61 -2.41
C TYR A 204 21.06 1.59 -3.79
N GLY A 205 20.89 2.74 -4.43
CA GLY A 205 20.33 2.82 -5.79
C GLY A 205 19.73 4.17 -6.13
N VAL A 206 19.38 4.35 -7.39
CA VAL A 206 18.79 5.58 -7.94
C VAL A 206 17.44 5.90 -7.27
N GLY A 207 16.69 4.88 -6.87
CA GLY A 207 15.42 5.01 -6.16
C GLY A 207 14.23 5.38 -7.03
N GLY A 208 13.02 5.21 -6.49
CA GLY A 208 11.74 5.59 -7.11
C GLY A 208 11.40 7.08 -6.97
N VAL A 209 10.22 7.49 -7.44
CA VAL A 209 9.73 8.88 -7.31
C VAL A 209 9.35 9.23 -5.86
N ALA A 210 8.98 8.23 -5.04
CA ALA A 210 8.62 8.42 -3.64
C ALA A 210 9.79 8.21 -2.66
N GLY A 211 11.03 8.23 -3.14
CA GLY A 211 12.22 8.06 -2.34
C GLY A 211 12.62 6.61 -2.09
N THR A 212 13.48 6.41 -1.11
CA THR A 212 14.11 5.12 -0.79
C THR A 212 14.22 4.96 0.72
N THR A 213 13.99 3.75 1.21
CA THR A 213 14.32 3.37 2.59
C THR A 213 15.20 2.14 2.59
N ASN A 214 16.34 2.17 3.28
CA ASN A 214 17.16 0.99 3.55
C ASN A 214 17.16 0.69 5.05
N ILE A 215 16.88 -0.54 5.41
CA ILE A 215 16.90 -1.06 6.78
C ILE A 215 18.21 -1.83 6.98
N ASN A 216 19.00 -1.43 7.96
CA ASN A 216 20.26 -2.10 8.33
C ASN A 216 20.01 -3.01 9.54
N ALA A 217 19.68 -4.28 9.28
CA ALA A 217 19.35 -5.27 10.29
C ALA A 217 20.50 -6.28 10.54
N ARG A 218 21.78 -5.87 10.38
CA ARG A 218 22.93 -6.70 10.69
C ARG A 218 23.29 -6.60 12.17
N ALA A 219 23.83 -7.66 12.77
CA ALA A 219 24.13 -7.72 14.20
C ALA A 219 25.02 -6.58 14.70
N SER A 220 26.01 -6.15 13.90
CA SER A 220 26.89 -5.03 14.26
C SER A 220 26.22 -3.66 14.22
N GLN A 221 25.06 -3.54 13.61
CA GLN A 221 24.28 -2.30 13.48
C GLN A 221 23.22 -2.15 14.57
N LEU A 222 23.03 -3.20 15.36
CA LEU A 222 22.11 -3.19 16.49
C LEU A 222 22.81 -2.57 17.70
N ARG A 223 22.08 -1.78 18.48
CA ARG A 223 22.59 -1.23 19.72
C ARG A 223 22.84 -2.35 20.74
N LYS A 224 24.06 -2.38 21.28
CA LYS A 224 24.47 -3.32 22.33
C LYS A 224 23.57 -3.21 23.56
N GLY A 225 23.24 -4.37 24.14
CA GLY A 225 22.50 -4.50 25.38
C GLY A 225 21.17 -5.24 25.19
N PHE A 226 20.47 -5.37 26.28
CA PHE A 226 19.15 -6.00 26.35
C PHE A 226 18.05 -4.93 26.35
N ARG A 227 16.94 -5.21 25.70
CA ARG A 227 15.74 -4.38 25.66
C ARG A 227 14.50 -5.24 25.81
N SER A 228 13.54 -4.73 26.53
CA SER A 228 12.20 -5.28 26.59
C SER A 228 11.17 -4.17 26.52
N SER A 229 10.05 -4.42 25.89
CA SER A 229 8.92 -3.50 25.88
C SER A 229 7.61 -4.26 25.98
N VAL A 230 6.67 -3.65 26.68
CA VAL A 230 5.30 -4.12 26.81
C VAL A 230 4.38 -2.97 26.40
N VAL A 231 3.47 -3.26 25.48
CA VAL A 231 2.48 -2.31 24.98
C VAL A 231 1.09 -2.79 25.34
N ASN A 232 0.24 -1.84 25.72
CA ASN A 232 -1.21 -1.99 25.77
C ASN A 232 -1.83 -0.91 24.88
N ALA A 233 -2.72 -1.30 23.96
CA ALA A 233 -3.30 -0.39 22.97
C ALA A 233 -4.77 -0.76 22.67
N THR A 234 -5.52 0.19 22.12
CA THR A 234 -6.91 -0.01 21.68
C THR A 234 -7.05 0.11 20.15
N GLN A 235 -6.05 -0.27 19.42
CA GLN A 235 -6.02 -0.21 17.95
C GLN A 235 -6.26 -1.59 17.33
N MET A 236 -5.33 -2.07 16.51
CA MET A 236 -5.45 -3.39 15.85
C MET A 236 -5.18 -4.55 16.80
N TYR A 237 -4.33 -4.37 17.81
CA TYR A 237 -4.03 -5.35 18.85
C TYR A 237 -4.12 -4.74 20.24
N ARG A 238 -4.28 -5.59 21.26
CA ARG A 238 -4.37 -5.18 22.67
C ARG A 238 -3.02 -5.17 23.35
N TYR A 239 -2.20 -6.19 23.08
CA TYR A 239 -0.94 -6.39 23.77
C TYR A 239 0.18 -6.65 22.79
N ARG A 240 1.35 -6.05 23.05
CA ARG A 240 2.62 -6.43 22.43
C ARG A 240 3.66 -6.64 23.50
N ILE A 241 4.43 -7.72 23.36
CA ILE A 241 5.65 -7.94 24.13
C ILE A 241 6.78 -8.09 23.14
N MET A 242 7.90 -7.40 23.37
CA MET A 242 9.09 -7.50 22.54
C MET A 242 10.31 -7.64 23.44
N LEU A 243 11.22 -8.54 23.08
CA LEU A 243 12.50 -8.80 23.73
C LEU A 243 13.60 -8.74 22.67
N SER A 244 14.64 -7.99 22.91
CA SER A 244 15.76 -7.85 21.98
C SER A 244 17.10 -7.83 22.73
N TYR A 245 18.12 -8.40 22.10
CA TYR A 245 19.48 -8.40 22.61
C TYR A 245 20.48 -8.24 21.47
N ALA A 246 21.51 -7.46 21.70
CA ALA A 246 22.66 -7.36 20.83
C ALA A 246 23.97 -7.38 21.64
N SER A 247 24.89 -8.25 21.26
CA SER A 247 26.18 -8.37 21.95
C SER A 247 27.11 -7.17 21.73
N GLY A 248 26.86 -6.38 20.68
CA GLY A 248 27.90 -5.53 20.12
C GLY A 248 29.04 -6.35 19.52
N GLN A 249 30.09 -5.71 19.06
CA GLN A 249 31.27 -6.41 18.56
C GLN A 249 32.12 -6.93 19.73
N LEU A 250 32.33 -8.25 19.75
CA LEU A 250 33.17 -8.94 20.71
C LEU A 250 34.64 -8.89 20.27
N ASP A 251 35.58 -9.13 21.20
CA ASP A 251 37.04 -9.11 20.95
C ASP A 251 37.45 -10.15 19.90
N ASN A 252 36.74 -11.25 19.80
CA ASN A 252 36.98 -12.26 18.80
C ASN A 252 36.39 -11.92 17.41
N GLY A 253 35.84 -10.71 17.23
CA GLY A 253 35.27 -10.20 15.98
C GLY A 253 33.85 -10.69 15.64
N TRP A 254 33.17 -11.40 16.55
CA TRP A 254 31.76 -11.78 16.39
C TRP A 254 30.82 -10.70 16.92
N SER A 255 29.66 -10.59 16.31
CA SER A 255 28.51 -9.85 16.81
C SER A 255 27.25 -10.72 16.63
N TYR A 256 26.39 -10.74 17.64
CA TYR A 256 25.12 -11.47 17.63
C TYR A 256 23.97 -10.55 18.02
N GLY A 257 22.84 -10.74 17.41
CA GLY A 257 21.60 -10.06 17.76
C GLY A 257 20.39 -10.94 17.57
N PHE A 258 19.42 -10.79 18.48
CA PHE A 258 18.09 -11.38 18.27
C PHE A 258 17.00 -10.42 18.73
N SER A 259 15.83 -10.55 18.14
CA SER A 259 14.60 -9.90 18.57
C SER A 259 13.42 -10.86 18.42
N LEU A 260 12.61 -10.94 19.46
CA LEU A 260 11.39 -11.74 19.51
C LEU A 260 10.23 -10.84 19.90
N SER A 261 9.10 -10.97 19.24
CA SER A 261 7.91 -10.20 19.58
C SER A 261 6.64 -11.02 19.45
N THR A 262 5.62 -10.64 20.19
CA THR A 262 4.25 -11.12 20.01
C THR A 262 3.29 -9.95 20.08
N ARG A 263 2.26 -9.96 19.25
CA ARG A 263 1.15 -8.99 19.23
C ARG A 263 -0.15 -9.76 19.25
N GLN A 264 -0.99 -9.49 20.24
CA GLN A 264 -2.19 -10.25 20.49
C GLN A 264 -3.37 -9.32 20.72
N GLY A 265 -4.53 -9.68 20.16
CA GLY A 265 -5.80 -9.00 20.40
C GLY A 265 -6.94 -9.89 19.94
N GLU A 266 -7.85 -10.21 20.83
CA GLU A 266 -9.06 -10.97 20.51
C GLU A 266 -10.07 -10.09 19.76
N HIS A 267 -10.07 -8.81 20.09
CA HIS A 267 -10.91 -7.80 19.45
C HIS A 267 -10.07 -6.56 19.15
N GLY A 268 -10.16 -6.07 17.92
CA GLY A 268 -9.68 -4.76 17.52
C GLY A 268 -10.69 -3.66 17.91
N TYR A 269 -10.57 -2.48 17.31
CA TYR A 269 -11.56 -1.43 17.42
C TYR A 269 -12.86 -1.81 16.69
N VAL A 270 -12.74 -2.55 15.58
CA VAL A 270 -13.85 -3.09 14.80
C VAL A 270 -14.12 -4.53 15.23
N GLU A 271 -15.39 -4.89 15.35
CA GLU A 271 -15.80 -6.20 15.80
C GLU A 271 -15.33 -7.32 14.86
N GLY A 272 -14.91 -8.45 15.46
CA GLY A 272 -14.41 -9.62 14.73
C GLY A 272 -13.04 -9.45 14.07
N VAL A 273 -12.40 -8.28 14.23
CA VAL A 273 -11.03 -8.04 13.83
C VAL A 273 -10.11 -8.46 14.98
N TYR A 274 -9.66 -9.69 14.96
CA TYR A 274 -8.67 -10.20 15.91
C TYR A 274 -7.27 -10.16 15.28
N TYR A 275 -6.24 -10.18 16.14
CA TYR A 275 -4.86 -10.07 15.70
C TYR A 275 -3.94 -10.99 16.50
N ASN A 276 -3.32 -11.98 15.83
CA ASN A 276 -2.35 -12.90 16.41
C ASN A 276 -1.09 -12.88 15.55
N ALA A 277 -0.03 -12.25 16.03
CA ALA A 277 1.21 -12.15 15.29
C ALA A 277 2.42 -12.39 16.20
N TYR A 278 3.42 -12.98 15.60
CA TYR A 278 4.73 -13.19 16.19
C TYR A 278 5.77 -12.54 15.30
N GLY A 279 6.93 -12.24 15.85
CA GLY A 279 8.08 -11.79 15.11
C GLY A 279 9.32 -12.47 15.64
N TYR A 280 10.20 -12.90 14.76
CA TYR A 280 11.51 -13.40 15.14
C TYR A 280 12.59 -12.89 14.20
N PHE A 281 13.71 -12.55 14.78
CA PHE A 281 14.88 -12.04 14.10
C PHE A 281 16.13 -12.61 14.76
N PHE A 282 17.07 -13.09 13.95
CA PHE A 282 18.40 -13.52 14.37
C PHE A 282 19.42 -13.01 13.37
N SER A 283 20.50 -12.41 13.87
CA SER A 283 21.61 -12.00 13.03
C SER A 283 22.95 -12.33 13.72
N ALA A 284 23.89 -12.82 12.93
CA ALA A 284 25.26 -13.04 13.35
C ALA A 284 26.21 -12.42 12.32
N GLU A 285 27.24 -11.71 12.78
CA GLU A 285 28.25 -11.11 11.92
C GLU A 285 29.64 -11.47 12.43
N LYS A 286 30.54 -11.81 11.50
CA LYS A 286 31.96 -12.06 11.76
C LYS A 286 32.82 -11.07 11.01
N VAL A 287 33.60 -10.32 11.74
CA VAL A 287 34.71 -9.52 11.24
C VAL A 287 35.97 -10.41 11.27
N PHE A 288 36.45 -10.86 10.12
CA PHE A 288 37.63 -11.72 10.03
C PHE A 288 38.92 -10.89 10.20
N ASN A 289 38.92 -9.71 9.62
CA ASN A 289 40.01 -8.73 9.71
C ASN A 289 39.48 -7.35 9.28
N SER A 290 40.33 -6.36 9.17
CA SER A 290 39.96 -4.99 8.76
C SER A 290 39.33 -4.88 7.36
N ARG A 291 39.49 -5.92 6.53
CA ARG A 291 39.03 -5.93 5.14
C ARG A 291 37.81 -6.80 4.88
N HIS A 292 37.57 -7.86 5.65
CA HIS A 292 36.58 -8.87 5.36
C HIS A 292 35.56 -9.02 6.50
N ARG A 293 34.29 -8.94 6.13
CA ARG A 293 33.16 -9.08 7.05
C ARG A 293 32.06 -9.90 6.37
N LEU A 294 31.48 -10.84 7.12
CA LEU A 294 30.36 -11.67 6.66
C LEU A 294 29.24 -11.61 7.71
N SER A 295 28.04 -11.41 7.26
CA SER A 295 26.83 -11.38 8.11
C SER A 295 25.77 -12.34 7.58
N ALA A 296 25.11 -13.06 8.49
CA ALA A 296 23.94 -13.88 8.19
C ALA A 296 22.76 -13.34 9.01
N THR A 297 21.59 -13.23 8.39
CA THR A 297 20.37 -12.72 9.03
C THR A 297 19.17 -13.58 8.62
N ILE A 298 18.32 -13.93 9.59
CA ILE A 298 17.05 -14.62 9.38
C ILE A 298 15.98 -13.85 10.12
N LEU A 299 14.83 -13.62 9.47
CA LEU A 299 13.70 -12.95 10.10
C LEU A 299 12.36 -13.36 9.46
N ALA A 300 11.29 -13.26 10.24
CA ALA A 300 9.91 -13.32 9.76
C ALA A 300 8.95 -12.72 10.79
N ALA A 301 7.74 -12.40 10.31
CA ALA A 301 6.63 -11.91 11.11
C ALA A 301 5.34 -12.70 10.80
N PRO A 302 5.24 -13.99 11.23
CA PRO A 302 4.02 -14.75 11.04
C PRO A 302 2.83 -14.05 11.68
N THR A 303 1.76 -13.90 10.88
CA THR A 303 0.58 -13.15 11.27
C THR A 303 -0.69 -13.91 10.90
N GLN A 304 -1.68 -13.90 11.79
CA GLN A 304 -3.05 -14.31 11.51
C GLN A 304 -4.00 -13.26 12.06
N ARG A 305 -4.91 -12.76 11.22
CA ARG A 305 -5.84 -11.72 11.64
C ARG A 305 -7.18 -11.81 10.91
N GLY A 306 -8.25 -11.40 11.59
CA GLY A 306 -9.55 -11.14 10.96
C GLY A 306 -9.51 -9.83 10.19
N ALA A 307 -10.07 -9.82 8.97
CA ALA A 307 -10.13 -8.61 8.14
C ALA A 307 -11.41 -7.81 8.40
N GLN A 308 -11.29 -6.50 8.26
CA GLN A 308 -12.41 -5.58 8.16
C GLN A 308 -12.76 -5.36 6.68
N GLN A 309 -14.03 -5.12 6.38
CA GLN A 309 -14.49 -4.67 5.08
C GLN A 309 -15.35 -3.41 5.22
N ALA A 310 -15.26 -2.51 4.25
CA ALA A 310 -16.14 -1.35 4.16
C ALA A 310 -17.60 -1.75 3.94
N SER A 311 -18.53 -0.97 4.48
CA SER A 311 -19.95 -1.17 4.29
C SER A 311 -20.67 0.13 3.92
N THR A 312 -21.96 0.03 3.57
CA THR A 312 -22.80 1.20 3.27
C THR A 312 -23.16 1.96 4.52
N GLN A 313 -23.54 3.23 4.37
CA GLN A 313 -24.00 4.03 5.51
C GLN A 313 -25.25 3.41 6.16
N GLU A 314 -26.17 2.91 5.36
CA GLU A 314 -27.37 2.22 5.87
C GLU A 314 -27.03 1.05 6.79
N ALA A 315 -26.03 0.22 6.41
CA ALA A 315 -25.61 -0.89 7.25
C ALA A 315 -24.99 -0.41 8.58
N TYR A 316 -24.23 0.69 8.57
CA TYR A 316 -23.71 1.31 9.79
C TYR A 316 -24.82 1.87 10.67
N ASP A 317 -25.82 2.51 10.07
CA ASP A 317 -26.96 3.08 10.80
C ASP A 317 -27.84 1.99 11.43
N LEU A 318 -28.07 0.88 10.73
CA LEU A 318 -28.75 -0.30 11.25
C LEU A 318 -27.97 -0.99 12.38
N TRP A 319 -26.63 -0.97 12.29
CA TRP A 319 -25.75 -1.52 13.33
C TRP A 319 -25.70 -0.64 14.58
N GLY A 320 -25.88 0.67 14.43
CA GLY A 320 -25.86 1.67 15.50
C GLY A 320 -24.50 2.34 15.72
N ASP A 321 -23.47 1.99 14.96
CA ASP A 321 -22.19 2.70 14.94
C ASP A 321 -21.44 2.50 13.59
N ASN A 322 -20.31 3.20 13.42
CA ASN A 322 -19.52 3.18 12.18
C ASN A 322 -18.44 2.06 12.14
N TYR A 323 -18.56 1.01 12.96
CA TYR A 323 -17.56 -0.06 13.09
C TYR A 323 -18.11 -1.44 12.74
N TYR A 324 -19.24 -1.50 12.07
CA TYR A 324 -19.83 -2.72 11.51
C TYR A 324 -18.85 -3.43 10.57
N ASN A 325 -18.83 -4.76 10.61
CA ASN A 325 -18.00 -5.59 9.76
C ASN A 325 -18.81 -6.71 9.08
N PRO A 326 -19.10 -6.61 7.78
CA PRO A 326 -19.94 -7.59 7.07
C PRO A 326 -19.32 -8.98 6.93
N ASN A 327 -18.04 -9.15 7.26
CA ASN A 327 -17.36 -10.44 7.24
C ASN A 327 -17.62 -11.29 8.49
N VAL A 328 -18.26 -10.72 9.50
CA VAL A 328 -18.47 -11.36 10.79
C VAL A 328 -19.81 -12.06 10.85
N GLY A 329 -19.83 -13.20 11.50
CA GLY A 329 -21.04 -13.97 11.76
C GLY A 329 -20.94 -14.80 13.03
N ILE A 330 -22.00 -15.51 13.33
CA ILE A 330 -22.11 -16.39 14.50
C ILE A 330 -22.15 -17.84 14.05
N GLN A 331 -21.36 -18.69 14.72
CA GLN A 331 -21.37 -20.15 14.59
C GLN A 331 -21.33 -20.80 15.95
N ASN A 332 -22.31 -21.62 16.28
CA ASN A 332 -22.45 -22.27 17.58
C ASN A 332 -22.30 -21.27 18.77
N GLY A 333 -22.91 -20.10 18.64
CA GLY A 333 -22.88 -19.02 19.63
C GLY A 333 -21.53 -18.30 19.74
N LYS A 334 -20.56 -18.57 18.87
CA LYS A 334 -19.25 -17.90 18.84
C LYS A 334 -19.09 -17.04 17.60
N MET A 335 -18.43 -15.91 17.79
CA MET A 335 -18.09 -15.00 16.71
C MET A 335 -17.06 -15.66 15.78
N ARG A 336 -17.30 -15.53 14.48
CA ARG A 336 -16.42 -16.00 13.41
C ARG A 336 -16.28 -14.94 12.33
N ASN A 337 -15.05 -14.67 11.90
CA ASN A 337 -14.78 -13.84 10.74
C ASN A 337 -14.57 -14.76 9.52
N SER A 338 -15.32 -14.56 8.44
CA SER A 338 -15.20 -15.32 7.19
C SER A 338 -13.91 -15.02 6.44
N ARG A 339 -13.33 -13.83 6.70
CA ARG A 339 -12.16 -13.32 5.99
C ARG A 339 -10.98 -13.18 6.94
N VAL A 340 -10.10 -14.17 6.90
CA VAL A 340 -8.92 -14.27 7.77
C VAL A 340 -7.67 -14.27 6.91
N ARG A 341 -6.76 -13.35 7.18
CA ARG A 341 -5.45 -13.35 6.56
C ARG A 341 -4.45 -14.15 7.38
N ARG A 342 -3.66 -14.97 6.71
CA ARG A 342 -2.56 -15.75 7.29
C ARG A 342 -1.32 -15.58 6.44
N MET A 343 -0.21 -15.26 7.09
CA MET A 343 1.06 -15.04 6.40
C MET A 343 2.21 -15.61 7.23
N HIS A 344 3.12 -16.31 6.57
CA HIS A 344 4.43 -16.66 7.12
C HIS A 344 5.42 -16.80 5.97
N GLU A 345 6.26 -15.79 5.79
CA GLU A 345 7.24 -15.70 4.71
C GLU A 345 8.63 -15.37 5.27
N PRO A 346 9.37 -16.37 5.76
CA PRO A 346 10.73 -16.19 6.25
C PRO A 346 11.67 -15.64 5.19
N ILE A 347 12.61 -14.81 5.64
CA ILE A 347 13.70 -14.26 4.84
C ILE A 347 15.02 -14.72 5.44
N ALA A 348 15.86 -15.37 4.64
CA ALA A 348 17.25 -15.68 4.98
C ALA A 348 18.20 -14.86 4.09
N MET A 349 19.22 -14.26 4.69
CA MET A 349 20.15 -13.36 4.00
C MET A 349 21.59 -13.65 4.35
N LEU A 350 22.49 -13.45 3.38
CA LEU A 350 23.92 -13.38 3.58
C LEU A 350 24.44 -12.06 3.00
N ASN A 351 25.27 -11.36 3.77
CA ASN A 351 25.92 -10.12 3.35
C ASN A 351 27.43 -10.24 3.52
N TYR A 352 28.19 -9.97 2.47
CA TYR A 352 29.64 -9.95 2.49
C TYR A 352 30.16 -8.57 2.13
N ASN A 353 31.05 -8.00 2.98
CA ASN A 353 31.69 -6.71 2.74
C ASN A 353 33.19 -6.91 2.65
N TRP A 354 33.78 -6.37 1.58
CA TRP A 354 35.21 -6.43 1.30
C TRP A 354 35.77 -5.02 1.06
N GLN A 355 36.67 -4.59 1.94
CA GLN A 355 37.48 -3.38 1.74
C GLN A 355 38.66 -3.75 0.83
N ILE A 356 38.52 -3.56 -0.48
CA ILE A 356 39.53 -3.95 -1.49
C ILE A 356 40.78 -3.09 -1.31
N THR A 357 40.60 -1.76 -1.25
CA THR A 357 41.64 -0.76 -0.95
C THR A 357 41.09 0.22 0.06
N GLU A 358 41.91 1.18 0.53
CA GLU A 358 41.43 2.24 1.41
C GLU A 358 40.24 3.04 0.83
N ASN A 359 40.20 3.17 -0.48
CA ASN A 359 39.22 3.97 -1.21
C ASN A 359 38.17 3.12 -1.97
N THR A 360 38.28 1.79 -1.97
CA THR A 360 37.37 0.92 -2.74
C THR A 360 36.78 -0.16 -1.86
N ARG A 361 35.47 -0.25 -1.83
CA ARG A 361 34.73 -1.25 -1.07
C ARG A 361 33.72 -1.97 -1.96
N LEU A 362 33.57 -3.27 -1.75
CA LEU A 362 32.58 -4.12 -2.39
C LEU A 362 31.63 -4.66 -1.33
N ALA A 363 30.35 -4.57 -1.60
CA ALA A 363 29.30 -5.20 -0.83
C ALA A 363 28.53 -6.19 -1.72
N ALA A 364 28.43 -7.44 -1.30
CA ALA A 364 27.63 -8.45 -1.97
C ALA A 364 26.58 -8.97 -0.99
N ALA A 365 25.35 -9.14 -1.46
CA ALA A 365 24.25 -9.62 -0.65
C ALA A 365 23.39 -10.60 -1.45
N THR A 366 22.93 -11.64 -0.79
CA THR A 366 21.96 -12.58 -1.36
C THR A 366 20.85 -12.84 -0.36
N SER A 367 19.63 -13.08 -0.85
CA SER A 367 18.48 -13.44 0.00
C SER A 367 17.60 -14.47 -0.64
N LEU A 368 16.98 -15.27 0.21
CA LEU A 368 15.91 -16.20 -0.12
C LEU A 368 14.70 -15.88 0.75
N ARG A 369 13.57 -15.58 0.13
CA ARG A 369 12.24 -15.46 0.77
C ARG A 369 11.39 -16.62 0.29
N PHE A 370 10.72 -17.29 1.21
CA PHE A 370 9.85 -18.42 0.91
C PHE A 370 8.70 -18.47 1.91
N GLY A 371 7.64 -19.19 1.58
CA GLY A 371 6.53 -19.36 2.51
C GLY A 371 5.19 -19.03 1.88
N TYR A 372 4.21 -18.74 2.71
CA TYR A 372 2.84 -18.58 2.29
C TYR A 372 2.22 -17.27 2.75
N ASN A 373 1.33 -16.75 1.90
CA ASN A 373 0.40 -15.69 2.22
C ASN A 373 -0.97 -16.11 1.70
N GLY A 374 -1.97 -16.12 2.56
CA GLY A 374 -3.31 -16.54 2.19
C GLY A 374 -4.38 -15.75 2.91
N TYR A 375 -5.55 -15.64 2.30
CA TYR A 375 -6.73 -15.10 2.94
C TYR A 375 -7.95 -15.97 2.66
N SER A 376 -8.80 -16.14 3.69
CA SER A 376 -10.03 -16.89 3.54
C SER A 376 -11.15 -16.02 2.98
N ALA A 377 -12.12 -16.65 2.36
CA ALA A 377 -13.33 -16.01 1.87
C ALA A 377 -14.51 -17.00 1.92
N LEU A 378 -15.69 -16.47 2.21
CA LEU A 378 -16.93 -17.23 2.07
C LEU A 378 -17.29 -17.34 0.59
N THR A 379 -17.53 -18.54 0.11
CA THR A 379 -18.07 -18.82 -1.23
C THR A 379 -19.33 -19.66 -1.13
N TRP A 380 -20.25 -19.49 -2.08
CA TRP A 380 -21.54 -20.16 -2.10
C TRP A 380 -21.94 -20.56 -3.53
N TYR A 381 -22.84 -21.51 -3.62
CA TYR A 381 -23.30 -22.15 -4.85
C TYR A 381 -24.82 -22.10 -4.93
N LYS A 382 -25.38 -21.70 -6.09
CA LYS A 382 -26.83 -21.65 -6.36
C LYS A 382 -27.69 -21.00 -5.25
N GLY A 383 -27.16 -20.01 -4.55
CA GLY A 383 -27.84 -19.28 -3.49
C GLY A 383 -27.59 -17.78 -3.57
N GLU A 384 -28.32 -17.00 -2.78
CA GLU A 384 -28.10 -15.58 -2.63
C GLU A 384 -26.83 -15.32 -1.79
N ASP A 385 -26.28 -14.13 -1.94
CA ASP A 385 -25.14 -13.67 -1.11
C ASP A 385 -25.51 -13.74 0.38
N PRO A 386 -24.82 -14.55 1.19
CA PRO A 386 -25.15 -14.71 2.59
C PRO A 386 -24.79 -13.53 3.47
N ARG A 387 -24.01 -12.57 2.96
CA ARG A 387 -23.57 -11.40 3.74
C ARG A 387 -24.74 -10.48 4.07
N PRO A 388 -24.82 -9.95 5.30
CA PRO A 388 -25.93 -9.09 5.70
C PRO A 388 -25.99 -7.75 4.96
N ASP A 389 -24.84 -7.20 4.52
CA ASP A 389 -24.75 -5.96 3.77
C ASP A 389 -24.94 -6.13 2.24
N TYR A 390 -25.42 -7.30 1.81
CA TYR A 390 -25.87 -7.50 0.45
C TYR A 390 -27.13 -6.64 0.20
N TYR A 391 -27.12 -5.86 -0.87
CA TYR A 391 -28.16 -4.84 -1.11
C TYR A 391 -29.60 -5.34 -1.02
N ARG A 392 -29.90 -6.62 -1.41
CA ARG A 392 -31.25 -7.20 -1.26
C ARG A 392 -31.63 -7.58 0.15
N LYS A 393 -30.69 -7.52 1.09
CA LYS A 393 -30.90 -7.73 2.53
C LYS A 393 -30.93 -6.43 3.32
N LEU A 394 -30.85 -5.29 2.64
CA LEU A 394 -30.98 -3.97 3.24
C LEU A 394 -32.43 -3.44 3.06
N PRO A 395 -32.99 -2.80 4.06
CA PRO A 395 -34.33 -2.24 4.00
C PRO A 395 -34.57 -1.33 2.80
N SER A 396 -33.62 -0.43 2.50
CA SER A 396 -33.72 0.54 1.39
C SER A 396 -34.09 -0.10 0.06
N PHE A 397 -33.59 -1.32 -0.22
CA PHE A 397 -33.92 -2.00 -1.49
C PHE A 397 -35.42 -2.19 -1.70
N TYR A 398 -36.15 -2.58 -0.67
CA TYR A 398 -37.60 -2.75 -0.73
C TYR A 398 -38.36 -1.45 -0.50
N GLY A 399 -37.83 -0.56 0.34
CA GLY A 399 -38.38 0.76 0.58
C GLY A 399 -38.43 1.63 -0.68
N ASP A 400 -37.31 1.76 -1.37
CA ASP A 400 -37.20 2.50 -2.63
C ASP A 400 -38.09 1.90 -3.73
N LYS A 401 -38.18 0.57 -3.78
CA LYS A 401 -39.05 -0.13 -4.72
C LYS A 401 -40.52 0.12 -4.45
N TRP A 402 -40.92 0.05 -3.18
CA TRP A 402 -42.28 0.35 -2.75
C TRP A 402 -42.69 1.80 -3.03
N GLU A 403 -41.86 2.77 -2.65
CA GLU A 403 -42.13 4.18 -2.90
C GLU A 403 -42.25 4.52 -4.40
N ARG A 404 -41.36 3.95 -5.21
CA ARG A 404 -41.39 4.15 -6.66
C ARG A 404 -42.67 3.57 -7.25
N ARG A 405 -43.08 2.36 -6.84
CA ARG A 405 -44.30 1.67 -7.33
C ARG A 405 -45.57 2.42 -6.88
N MET A 406 -45.60 2.92 -5.66
CA MET A 406 -46.69 3.77 -5.18
C MET A 406 -46.86 5.02 -6.04
N ARG A 407 -45.75 5.76 -6.23
CA ARG A 407 -45.77 6.99 -7.05
C ARG A 407 -46.27 6.72 -8.48
N LEU A 408 -45.93 5.59 -9.05
CA LEU A 408 -46.41 5.17 -10.39
C LEU A 408 -47.92 4.88 -10.42
N ASN A 409 -48.44 4.20 -9.40
CA ASN A 409 -49.88 3.92 -9.29
C ASN A 409 -50.67 5.23 -9.03
N ASP A 410 -50.17 6.11 -8.14
CA ASP A 410 -50.76 7.40 -7.87
C ASP A 410 -50.83 8.25 -9.17
N PHE A 411 -49.76 8.27 -9.92
CA PHE A 411 -49.69 9.00 -11.18
C PHE A 411 -50.66 8.42 -12.22
N ALA A 412 -50.73 7.09 -12.35
CA ALA A 412 -51.62 6.43 -13.30
C ALA A 412 -53.09 6.73 -12.96
N SER A 413 -53.44 6.68 -11.66
CA SER A 413 -54.79 6.99 -11.19
C SER A 413 -55.14 8.46 -11.40
N ALA A 414 -54.24 9.39 -11.08
CA ALA A 414 -54.45 10.82 -11.20
C ALA A 414 -54.61 11.31 -12.68
N ASN A 415 -54.12 10.52 -13.64
CA ASN A 415 -54.13 10.85 -15.06
C ASN A 415 -55.05 9.93 -15.90
N ASP A 416 -55.90 9.16 -15.26
CA ASP A 416 -56.83 8.22 -15.91
C ASP A 416 -56.13 7.31 -16.91
N LEU A 417 -54.93 6.84 -16.61
CA LEU A 417 -54.15 5.96 -17.49
C LEU A 417 -54.67 4.52 -17.44
N THR A 418 -54.56 3.80 -18.51
CA THR A 418 -54.91 2.37 -18.56
C THR A 418 -53.65 1.52 -18.68
N PRO A 419 -53.35 0.65 -17.68
CA PRO A 419 -54.14 0.38 -16.45
C PRO A 419 -54.05 1.55 -15.43
N ASN A 420 -55.11 1.76 -14.63
CA ASN A 420 -55.11 2.77 -13.57
C ASN A 420 -54.13 2.46 -12.42
N SER A 421 -53.64 1.23 -12.37
CA SER A 421 -52.54 0.84 -11.51
C SER A 421 -51.57 -0.09 -12.24
N TRP A 422 -50.28 0.14 -12.11
CA TRP A 422 -49.21 -0.67 -12.71
C TRP A 422 -48.81 -1.86 -11.85
N PHE A 423 -49.03 -1.74 -10.54
CA PHE A 423 -48.65 -2.74 -9.55
C PHE A 423 -49.87 -3.04 -8.67
N THR A 424 -50.02 -4.29 -8.31
CA THR A 424 -51.14 -4.74 -7.47
C THR A 424 -50.96 -4.33 -6.02
N ASP A 425 -52.08 -4.26 -5.28
CA ASP A 425 -51.98 -4.02 -3.82
C ASP A 425 -51.15 -5.09 -3.11
N THR A 426 -51.15 -6.31 -3.62
CA THR A 426 -50.32 -7.41 -3.10
C THR A 426 -48.83 -7.15 -3.35
N ASP A 427 -48.45 -6.60 -4.50
CA ASP A 427 -47.07 -6.25 -4.80
C ASP A 427 -46.56 -5.17 -3.82
N LEU A 428 -47.37 -4.12 -3.64
CA LEU A 428 -47.06 -3.01 -2.71
C LEU A 428 -46.98 -3.47 -1.25
N ALA A 429 -47.97 -4.29 -0.82
CA ALA A 429 -47.97 -4.84 0.54
C ALA A 429 -46.77 -5.77 0.78
N THR A 430 -46.37 -6.55 -0.23
CA THR A 430 -45.18 -7.43 -0.14
C THR A 430 -43.88 -6.63 0.03
N ASP A 431 -43.70 -5.58 -0.78
CA ASP A 431 -42.51 -4.74 -0.69
C ASP A 431 -42.48 -3.98 0.65
N LEU A 432 -43.60 -3.42 1.11
CA LEU A 432 -43.69 -2.75 2.41
C LEU A 432 -43.44 -3.71 3.58
N TYR A 433 -44.04 -4.92 3.54
CA TYR A 433 -43.80 -5.93 4.57
C TYR A 433 -42.30 -6.31 4.68
N LYS A 434 -41.64 -6.55 3.55
CA LYS A 434 -40.23 -6.86 3.53
C LYS A 434 -39.36 -5.71 4.02
N TYR A 435 -39.69 -4.47 3.65
CA TYR A 435 -39.02 -3.28 4.16
C TYR A 435 -39.10 -3.21 5.69
N GLN A 436 -40.31 -3.36 6.27
CA GLN A 436 -40.51 -3.33 7.70
C GLN A 436 -39.80 -4.49 8.41
N GLN A 437 -39.93 -5.70 7.90
CA GLN A 437 -39.27 -6.88 8.44
C GLN A 437 -37.74 -6.70 8.50
N LEU A 438 -37.13 -6.19 7.44
CA LEU A 438 -35.68 -6.00 7.41
C LEU A 438 -35.24 -4.84 8.33
N GLN A 439 -36.06 -3.82 8.55
CA GLN A 439 -35.77 -2.79 9.55
C GLN A 439 -35.78 -3.32 10.98
N ASP A 440 -36.71 -4.21 11.29
CA ASP A 440 -36.90 -4.72 12.66
C ASP A 440 -35.97 -5.89 12.98
N ASP A 441 -35.68 -6.76 11.99
CA ASP A 441 -35.01 -8.05 12.20
C ASP A 441 -33.60 -8.13 11.58
N TRP A 442 -33.01 -7.03 11.07
CA TRP A 442 -31.69 -7.10 10.47
C TRP A 442 -30.60 -7.44 11.50
N SER A 443 -30.00 -8.63 11.39
CA SER A 443 -29.08 -9.13 12.40
C SER A 443 -27.64 -8.56 12.32
N GLY A 444 -27.23 -8.08 11.16
CA GLY A 444 -25.86 -7.63 10.90
C GLY A 444 -24.81 -8.74 10.83
N TYR A 445 -25.15 -9.98 11.17
CA TYR A 445 -24.25 -11.12 11.22
C TYR A 445 -24.51 -12.14 10.10
N ILE A 446 -23.43 -12.76 9.60
CA ILE A 446 -23.56 -13.98 8.77
C ILE A 446 -24.04 -15.12 9.68
N ASP A 447 -25.16 -15.77 9.31
CA ASP A 447 -25.66 -16.95 10.00
C ASP A 447 -24.92 -18.21 9.50
N PHE A 448 -23.76 -18.52 10.11
CA PHE A 448 -23.01 -19.72 9.77
C PHE A 448 -23.71 -21.01 10.18
N ASP A 449 -24.57 -20.98 11.20
CA ASP A 449 -25.34 -22.15 11.60
C ASP A 449 -26.42 -22.48 10.59
N GLN A 450 -27.04 -21.47 9.96
CA GLN A 450 -27.97 -21.69 8.85
C GLN A 450 -27.23 -22.25 7.63
N LEU A 451 -26.07 -21.71 7.27
CA LEU A 451 -25.26 -22.25 6.18
C LEU A 451 -24.84 -23.71 6.43
N ALA A 452 -24.48 -24.04 7.68
CA ALA A 452 -24.16 -25.41 8.04
C ALA A 452 -25.36 -26.34 7.93
N ARG A 453 -26.56 -25.93 8.34
CA ARG A 453 -27.79 -26.71 8.15
C ARG A 453 -28.06 -26.97 6.67
N PHE A 454 -27.96 -25.96 5.83
CA PHE A 454 -28.14 -26.14 4.39
C PHE A 454 -27.13 -27.11 3.76
N ASN A 455 -25.89 -27.13 4.27
CA ASN A 455 -24.89 -28.10 3.81
C ASN A 455 -25.18 -29.53 4.28
N MET A 456 -25.66 -29.72 5.53
CA MET A 456 -26.02 -31.03 6.05
C MET A 456 -27.28 -31.62 5.39
N ASP A 457 -28.17 -30.74 4.94
CA ASP A 457 -29.39 -31.11 4.19
C ASP A 457 -29.16 -31.10 2.65
N GLY A 458 -27.90 -30.90 2.23
CA GLY A 458 -27.53 -30.77 0.82
C GLY A 458 -27.76 -32.04 0.00
N ASP A 459 -27.74 -31.87 -1.33
CA ASP A 459 -27.90 -32.96 -2.26
C ASP A 459 -26.84 -34.05 -2.10
N THR A 460 -27.24 -35.29 -2.24
CA THR A 460 -26.33 -36.46 -2.33
C THR A 460 -26.24 -36.91 -3.78
N ASP A 461 -25.02 -37.14 -4.26
CA ASP A 461 -24.77 -37.60 -5.62
C ASP A 461 -23.73 -38.71 -5.61
N SER A 462 -24.10 -39.91 -5.97
CA SER A 462 -23.25 -41.10 -5.95
C SER A 462 -22.00 -40.97 -6.85
N ARG A 463 -21.99 -40.05 -7.81
CA ARG A 463 -20.80 -39.74 -8.63
C ARG A 463 -19.64 -39.21 -7.76
N TYR A 464 -19.97 -38.54 -6.67
CA TYR A 464 -19.00 -37.89 -5.78
C TYR A 464 -18.74 -38.64 -4.49
N GLY A 465 -19.35 -39.79 -4.29
CA GLY A 465 -19.21 -40.64 -3.11
C GLY A 465 -20.39 -40.51 -2.13
N GLU A 466 -20.17 -40.97 -0.91
CA GLU A 466 -21.15 -40.83 0.17
C GLU A 466 -21.05 -39.44 0.81
N GLY A 467 -22.19 -38.88 1.23
CA GLY A 467 -22.29 -37.65 1.97
C GLY A 467 -23.00 -36.51 1.21
N HIS A 468 -23.07 -35.35 1.82
CA HIS A 468 -23.80 -34.17 1.35
C HIS A 468 -22.88 -33.15 0.70
N ARG A 469 -23.30 -32.65 -0.45
CA ARG A 469 -22.62 -31.57 -1.15
C ARG A 469 -22.76 -30.24 -0.39
N SER A 470 -21.66 -29.57 -0.08
CA SER A 470 -21.68 -28.22 0.49
C SER A 470 -22.17 -27.22 -0.55
N VAL A 471 -23.14 -26.38 -0.16
CA VAL A 471 -23.62 -25.22 -0.95
C VAL A 471 -22.95 -23.91 -0.52
N ALA A 472 -22.31 -23.91 0.66
CA ALA A 472 -21.47 -22.81 1.12
C ALA A 472 -20.23 -23.38 1.80
N MET A 473 -19.09 -22.72 1.64
CA MET A 473 -17.82 -23.09 2.30
C MET A 473 -16.93 -21.89 2.51
N ILE A 474 -15.95 -22.04 3.37
CA ILE A 474 -14.83 -21.12 3.47
C ILE A 474 -13.67 -21.64 2.61
N GLU A 475 -13.25 -20.86 1.64
CA GLU A 475 -12.03 -21.11 0.86
C GLU A 475 -10.83 -20.38 1.47
N GLU A 476 -9.61 -20.81 1.15
CA GLU A 476 -8.39 -20.02 1.37
C GLU A 476 -7.67 -19.82 0.04
N ARG A 477 -7.55 -18.57 -0.37
CA ARG A 477 -6.80 -18.16 -1.57
C ARG A 477 -5.34 -17.97 -1.18
N ARG A 478 -4.46 -18.72 -1.81
CA ARG A 478 -3.04 -18.83 -1.46
C ARG A 478 -2.16 -18.15 -2.50
N THR A 479 -1.08 -17.58 -1.96
CA THR A 479 0.02 -16.99 -2.74
C THR A 479 1.31 -17.42 -2.08
N ASP A 480 1.90 -18.50 -2.57
CA ASP A 480 3.08 -19.13 -1.98
C ASP A 480 4.32 -18.76 -2.80
N GLN A 481 5.24 -18.01 -2.19
CA GLN A 481 6.36 -17.40 -2.89
C GLN A 481 7.67 -18.15 -2.68
N LEU A 482 8.47 -18.17 -3.75
CA LEU A 482 9.90 -18.45 -3.72
C LEU A 482 10.62 -17.33 -4.45
N ASP A 483 11.36 -16.49 -3.72
CA ASP A 483 11.98 -15.27 -4.23
C ASP A 483 13.46 -15.23 -3.86
N TYR A 484 14.30 -15.33 -4.87
CA TYR A 484 15.76 -15.30 -4.75
C TYR A 484 16.30 -13.99 -5.31
N ASN A 485 17.14 -13.30 -4.52
CA ASN A 485 17.75 -12.03 -4.87
C ASN A 485 19.27 -12.08 -4.71
N LEU A 486 19.96 -11.43 -5.61
CA LEU A 486 21.39 -11.16 -5.58
C LEU A 486 21.65 -9.68 -5.84
N ALA A 487 22.48 -9.05 -5.02
CA ALA A 487 22.95 -7.68 -5.23
C ALA A 487 24.46 -7.61 -5.01
N VAL A 488 25.18 -6.96 -5.91
CA VAL A 488 26.60 -6.68 -5.78
C VAL A 488 26.81 -5.19 -6.05
N GLN A 489 27.47 -4.51 -5.13
CA GLN A 489 27.71 -3.06 -5.16
C GLN A 489 29.20 -2.78 -4.97
N LEU A 490 29.74 -1.90 -5.79
CA LEU A 490 31.08 -1.35 -5.67
C LEU A 490 31.00 0.16 -5.38
N THR A 491 31.74 0.62 -4.40
CA THR A 491 31.91 2.05 -4.10
C THR A 491 33.37 2.43 -4.19
N HIS A 492 33.69 3.52 -4.89
CA HIS A 492 35.03 4.06 -5.02
C HIS A 492 35.07 5.55 -4.69
N ASP A 493 35.92 5.91 -3.75
CA ASP A 493 36.17 7.29 -3.35
C ASP A 493 37.38 7.83 -4.13
N PHE A 494 37.15 8.83 -4.97
CA PHE A 494 38.24 9.47 -5.73
C PHE A 494 39.02 10.46 -4.88
N LYS A 495 40.27 10.72 -5.27
CA LYS A 495 41.15 11.68 -4.55
C LYS A 495 40.62 13.12 -4.53
N ASN A 496 39.82 13.51 -5.52
CA ASN A 496 39.18 14.81 -5.60
C ASN A 496 37.91 14.94 -4.72
N GLY A 497 37.61 13.96 -3.90
CA GLY A 497 36.46 13.94 -3.00
C GLY A 497 35.14 13.52 -3.66
N SER A 498 35.10 13.24 -4.99
CA SER A 498 33.95 12.62 -5.62
C SER A 498 33.87 11.15 -5.28
N GLN A 499 32.67 10.56 -5.41
CA GLN A 499 32.40 9.15 -5.17
C GLN A 499 31.64 8.55 -6.35
N LEU A 500 32.00 7.33 -6.71
CA LEU A 500 31.23 6.50 -7.64
C LEU A 500 30.72 5.27 -6.89
N THR A 501 29.41 5.10 -6.86
CA THR A 501 28.75 3.89 -6.36
C THR A 501 27.94 3.26 -7.48
N GLY A 502 28.10 1.96 -7.69
CA GLY A 502 27.33 1.28 -8.71
C GLY A 502 27.29 -0.23 -8.48
N GLY A 503 26.40 -0.91 -9.18
CA GLY A 503 26.26 -2.35 -8.96
C GLY A 503 25.29 -3.02 -9.88
N VAL A 504 25.16 -4.34 -9.68
CA VAL A 504 24.23 -5.21 -10.39
C VAL A 504 23.27 -5.85 -9.41
N ARG A 505 22.04 -6.08 -9.87
CA ARG A 505 21.00 -6.82 -9.14
C ARG A 505 20.38 -7.85 -10.05
N ALA A 506 20.08 -9.01 -9.49
CA ALA A 506 19.34 -10.06 -10.17
C ALA A 506 18.26 -10.61 -9.23
N ARG A 507 17.10 -10.93 -9.79
CA ARG A 507 15.96 -11.49 -9.07
C ARG A 507 15.32 -12.62 -9.86
N ILE A 508 14.99 -13.69 -9.16
CA ILE A 508 14.23 -14.83 -9.66
C ILE A 508 13.07 -15.05 -8.70
N ASN A 509 11.86 -14.78 -9.14
CA ASN A 509 10.65 -15.03 -8.39
C ASN A 509 9.79 -16.08 -9.11
N ARG A 510 9.24 -17.01 -8.33
CA ARG A 510 8.18 -17.93 -8.72
C ARG A 510 7.16 -17.95 -7.61
N THR A 511 5.92 -17.62 -7.91
CA THR A 511 4.82 -17.56 -6.96
C THR A 511 3.69 -18.45 -7.44
N GLU A 512 3.25 -19.37 -6.60
CA GLU A 512 2.11 -20.22 -6.85
C GLU A 512 0.84 -19.55 -6.34
N TYR A 513 -0.16 -19.44 -7.22
CA TYR A 513 -1.50 -18.97 -6.91
C TYR A 513 -2.48 -20.11 -7.04
N TYR A 514 -3.17 -20.43 -5.94
CA TYR A 514 -4.16 -21.47 -5.91
C TYR A 514 -5.22 -21.21 -4.85
N SER A 515 -6.33 -21.94 -4.91
CA SER A 515 -7.37 -21.92 -3.89
C SER A 515 -7.47 -23.27 -3.23
N THR A 516 -7.75 -23.32 -1.92
CA THR A 516 -8.00 -24.55 -1.18
C THR A 516 -9.32 -24.48 -0.43
N VAL A 517 -9.92 -25.63 -0.20
CA VAL A 517 -11.07 -25.77 0.71
C VAL A 517 -10.54 -25.65 2.14
N LYS A 518 -11.00 -24.64 2.89
CA LYS A 518 -10.59 -24.43 4.28
C LYS A 518 -11.58 -25.04 5.28
N ASP A 519 -12.87 -24.92 5.01
CA ASP A 519 -13.94 -25.41 5.87
C ASP A 519 -15.22 -25.62 5.04
N LEU A 520 -15.74 -26.82 5.07
CA LEU A 520 -16.94 -27.21 4.33
C LEU A 520 -18.27 -26.81 5.00
N LEU A 521 -18.18 -26.14 6.20
CA LEU A 521 -19.35 -25.72 6.97
C LEU A 521 -20.38 -26.83 7.18
N GLY A 522 -19.93 -28.02 7.59
CA GLY A 522 -20.81 -29.14 7.93
C GLY A 522 -21.19 -30.10 6.79
N GLY A 523 -20.85 -29.78 5.54
CA GLY A 523 -20.99 -30.74 4.43
C GLY A 523 -19.79 -31.68 4.33
N ASP A 524 -19.87 -32.68 3.45
CA ASP A 524 -18.86 -33.72 3.30
C ASP A 524 -17.86 -33.44 2.17
N TYR A 525 -18.30 -32.75 1.12
CA TYR A 525 -17.47 -32.38 -0.02
C TYR A 525 -17.99 -31.15 -0.73
N TRP A 526 -17.12 -30.52 -1.53
CA TRP A 526 -17.45 -29.48 -2.50
C TRP A 526 -17.18 -30.02 -3.91
N VAL A 527 -18.03 -29.69 -4.89
CA VAL A 527 -17.82 -30.07 -6.29
C VAL A 527 -17.05 -28.96 -6.99
N ASP A 528 -15.89 -29.30 -7.56
CA ASP A 528 -14.98 -28.35 -8.21
C ASP A 528 -15.42 -28.04 -9.65
N VAL A 529 -16.43 -27.18 -9.77
CA VAL A 529 -16.94 -26.65 -11.04
C VAL A 529 -16.86 -25.14 -11.05
N ASP A 530 -16.80 -24.57 -12.24
CA ASP A 530 -17.06 -23.15 -12.45
C ASP A 530 -18.58 -22.94 -12.35
N LYS A 531 -19.03 -22.48 -11.19
CA LYS A 531 -20.45 -22.32 -10.86
C LYS A 531 -21.23 -21.37 -11.79
N PHE A 532 -20.53 -20.45 -12.45
CA PHE A 532 -21.14 -19.52 -13.40
C PHE A 532 -21.24 -20.15 -14.78
N ALA A 533 -20.22 -20.88 -15.22
CA ALA A 533 -20.28 -21.65 -16.46
C ALA A 533 -21.33 -22.78 -16.35
N GLU A 534 -21.42 -23.49 -15.23
CA GLU A 534 -22.47 -24.50 -14.99
C GLU A 534 -23.87 -23.88 -15.08
N ARG A 535 -24.10 -22.70 -14.50
CA ARG A 535 -25.38 -22.01 -14.59
C ARG A 535 -25.74 -21.65 -16.04
N ASP A 536 -24.77 -21.15 -16.80
CA ASP A 536 -25.01 -20.59 -18.13
C ASP A 536 -25.04 -21.67 -19.23
N PHE A 537 -24.30 -22.77 -19.07
CA PHE A 537 -24.11 -23.83 -20.06
C PHE A 537 -24.62 -25.22 -19.59
N GLY A 538 -24.93 -25.36 -18.28
CA GLY A 538 -25.28 -26.65 -17.68
C GLY A 538 -24.06 -27.47 -17.28
N GLU A 539 -24.30 -28.64 -16.65
CA GLU A 539 -23.27 -29.62 -16.33
C GLU A 539 -22.67 -30.20 -17.63
N GLY A 540 -21.34 -30.28 -17.73
CA GLY A 540 -20.66 -30.85 -18.89
C GLY A 540 -19.17 -30.54 -18.92
N VAL A 541 -18.67 -30.22 -20.11
CA VAL A 541 -17.24 -29.89 -20.31
C VAL A 541 -16.95 -28.45 -19.91
N GLN A 542 -17.86 -27.51 -20.19
CA GLN A 542 -17.58 -26.07 -20.04
C GLN A 542 -17.48 -25.60 -18.59
N ASP A 543 -18.14 -26.29 -17.67
CA ASP A 543 -18.11 -25.97 -16.24
C ASP A 543 -16.91 -26.56 -15.49
N GLN A 544 -16.09 -27.40 -16.16
CA GLN A 544 -14.95 -28.05 -15.50
C GLN A 544 -13.78 -27.10 -15.19
N ASN A 545 -13.30 -27.14 -13.97
CA ASN A 545 -12.08 -26.43 -13.57
C ASN A 545 -10.80 -27.23 -13.87
N ASP A 546 -10.90 -28.57 -13.94
CA ASP A 546 -9.80 -29.50 -14.22
C ASP A 546 -10.22 -30.54 -15.28
N MET A 547 -9.88 -30.28 -16.53
CA MET A 547 -10.19 -31.16 -17.63
C MET A 547 -9.44 -32.49 -17.60
N ALA A 548 -8.25 -32.54 -17.00
CA ALA A 548 -7.49 -33.78 -16.87
C ALA A 548 -8.25 -34.76 -15.98
N TYR A 549 -8.77 -34.29 -14.85
CA TYR A 549 -9.63 -35.11 -13.97
C TYR A 549 -10.94 -35.53 -14.65
N TYR A 550 -11.62 -34.57 -15.31
CA TYR A 550 -12.87 -34.84 -16.00
C TYR A 550 -12.74 -35.89 -17.10
N ASN A 551 -11.69 -35.83 -17.92
CA ASN A 551 -11.42 -36.77 -18.98
C ASN A 551 -11.18 -38.21 -18.49
N GLU A 552 -10.64 -38.35 -17.27
CA GLU A 552 -10.36 -39.63 -16.64
C GLU A 552 -11.62 -40.23 -15.97
N HIS A 553 -12.44 -39.39 -15.33
CA HIS A 553 -13.53 -39.85 -14.45
C HIS A 553 -14.93 -39.59 -15.01
N GLY A 554 -15.10 -38.73 -16.01
CA GLY A 554 -16.38 -38.37 -16.62
C GLY A 554 -17.28 -37.45 -15.79
N HIS A 555 -16.74 -36.90 -14.68
CA HIS A 555 -17.44 -35.95 -13.81
C HIS A 555 -16.44 -35.01 -13.14
N ALA A 556 -16.91 -33.91 -12.54
CA ALA A 556 -16.13 -32.97 -11.80
C ALA A 556 -15.49 -33.60 -10.53
N LYS A 557 -14.44 -33.03 -10.03
CA LYS A 557 -13.75 -33.49 -8.82
C LYS A 557 -14.55 -33.12 -7.56
N ALA A 558 -14.76 -34.10 -6.67
CA ALA A 558 -15.18 -33.83 -5.30
C ALA A 558 -13.94 -33.48 -4.44
N VAL A 559 -13.93 -32.32 -3.83
CA VAL A 559 -12.81 -31.83 -3.03
C VAL A 559 -13.19 -31.70 -1.56
N LYS A 560 -12.24 -31.99 -0.68
CA LYS A 560 -12.37 -31.97 0.78
C LYS A 560 -11.45 -30.90 1.39
N VAL A 561 -11.56 -30.71 2.69
CA VAL A 561 -10.72 -29.72 3.41
C VAL A 561 -9.23 -29.98 3.15
N GLY A 562 -8.54 -28.96 2.69
CA GLY A 562 -7.11 -28.98 2.33
C GLY A 562 -6.84 -29.20 0.84
N ASP A 563 -7.80 -29.70 0.08
CA ASP A 563 -7.62 -29.93 -1.36
C ASP A 563 -7.59 -28.61 -2.12
N LYS A 564 -6.80 -28.56 -3.20
CA LYS A 564 -6.82 -27.49 -4.18
C LYS A 564 -8.04 -27.60 -5.07
N TYR A 565 -8.62 -26.48 -5.44
CA TYR A 565 -9.78 -26.38 -6.32
C TYR A 565 -9.79 -25.06 -7.09
N ASN A 566 -10.66 -24.92 -8.06
CA ASN A 566 -10.95 -23.74 -8.87
C ASN A 566 -9.80 -23.33 -9.81
N TYR A 567 -8.59 -22.99 -9.28
CA TYR A 567 -7.45 -22.60 -10.09
C TYR A 567 -6.14 -22.97 -9.44
N ASP A 568 -5.12 -23.24 -10.29
CA ASP A 568 -3.72 -23.41 -9.87
C ASP A 568 -2.81 -22.92 -11.01
N TYR A 569 -1.91 -21.95 -10.69
CA TYR A 569 -0.96 -21.42 -11.66
C TYR A 569 0.26 -20.81 -10.98
N TYR A 570 1.38 -20.80 -11.71
CA TYR A 570 2.56 -20.05 -11.31
C TYR A 570 2.62 -18.69 -12.01
N ALA A 571 3.05 -17.68 -11.24
CA ALA A 571 3.54 -16.41 -11.73
C ALA A 571 5.07 -16.42 -11.70
N HIS A 572 5.69 -16.17 -12.82
CA HIS A 572 7.15 -16.10 -12.95
C HIS A 572 7.59 -14.67 -13.21
N VAL A 573 8.59 -14.18 -12.46
CA VAL A 573 9.24 -12.89 -12.70
C VAL A 573 10.75 -13.07 -12.66
N ARG A 574 11.43 -12.53 -13.66
CA ARG A 574 12.90 -12.50 -13.79
C ARG A 574 13.33 -11.07 -14.02
N GLN A 575 14.24 -10.57 -13.19
CA GLN A 575 14.72 -9.19 -13.30
C GLN A 575 16.24 -9.15 -13.23
N GLY A 576 16.83 -8.27 -14.02
CA GLY A 576 18.24 -7.94 -13.98
C GLY A 576 18.41 -6.42 -14.10
N GLN A 577 19.31 -5.83 -13.33
CA GLN A 577 19.52 -4.38 -13.30
C GLN A 577 21.01 -4.06 -13.15
N LEU A 578 21.45 -3.03 -13.87
CA LEU A 578 22.74 -2.38 -13.72
C LEU A 578 22.49 -0.92 -13.33
N TRP A 579 23.16 -0.42 -12.29
CA TRP A 579 22.97 0.95 -11.82
C TRP A 579 24.28 1.60 -11.39
N GLY A 580 24.30 2.93 -11.37
CA GLY A 580 25.42 3.71 -10.87
C GLY A 580 25.01 5.12 -10.48
N ILE A 581 25.70 5.68 -9.49
CA ILE A 581 25.54 7.04 -8.98
C ILE A 581 26.91 7.66 -8.87
N TYR A 582 27.10 8.81 -9.48
CA TYR A 582 28.29 9.64 -9.34
C TYR A 582 27.95 10.88 -8.51
N GLU A 583 28.70 11.05 -7.43
CA GLU A 583 28.57 12.18 -6.51
C GLU A 583 29.76 13.11 -6.63
N PHE A 584 29.48 14.40 -6.78
CA PHE A 584 30.48 15.43 -6.94
C PHE A 584 30.15 16.64 -6.04
N ALA A 585 31.18 17.18 -5.40
CA ALA A 585 31.04 18.32 -4.52
C ALA A 585 32.15 19.35 -4.77
N GLN A 586 31.77 20.61 -4.97
CA GLN A 586 32.72 21.74 -5.09
C GLN A 586 32.05 23.05 -4.70
N GLY A 587 32.66 23.81 -3.81
CA GLY A 587 32.32 25.22 -3.52
C GLY A 587 30.87 25.44 -3.07
N GLY A 588 30.30 24.52 -2.28
CA GLY A 588 28.91 24.57 -1.81
C GLY A 588 27.91 24.02 -2.81
N LEU A 589 28.33 23.64 -4.02
CA LEU A 589 27.53 22.89 -4.99
C LEU A 589 27.76 21.40 -4.82
N TYR A 590 26.68 20.63 -4.72
CA TYR A 590 26.65 19.17 -4.67
C TYR A 590 25.81 18.67 -5.81
N LEU A 591 26.34 17.74 -6.59
CA LEU A 591 25.71 17.18 -7.76
C LEU A 591 25.76 15.67 -7.69
N ASN A 592 24.61 15.03 -7.76
CA ASN A 592 24.47 13.58 -7.85
C ASN A 592 23.83 13.22 -9.20
N LEU A 593 24.50 12.36 -9.96
CA LEU A 593 24.05 11.84 -11.24
C LEU A 593 23.83 10.36 -11.10
N GLY A 594 22.60 9.88 -11.29
CA GLY A 594 22.23 8.48 -11.15
C GLY A 594 21.59 7.92 -12.41
N GLY A 595 21.99 6.70 -12.75
CA GLY A 595 21.41 5.94 -13.86
C GLY A 595 21.21 4.49 -13.49
N GLU A 596 20.11 3.89 -13.94
CA GLU A 596 19.78 2.47 -13.84
C GLU A 596 19.19 2.00 -15.16
N LEU A 597 19.65 0.85 -15.63
CA LEU A 597 19.09 0.14 -16.77
C LEU A 597 18.77 -1.28 -16.35
N GLY A 598 17.60 -1.77 -16.73
CA GLY A 598 17.15 -3.09 -16.33
C GLY A 598 16.32 -3.79 -17.39
N PHE A 599 16.14 -5.06 -17.16
CA PHE A 599 15.29 -5.94 -17.94
C PHE A 599 14.38 -6.71 -17.00
N SER A 600 13.09 -6.79 -17.33
CA SER A 600 12.10 -7.58 -16.63
C SER A 600 11.37 -8.48 -17.61
N SER A 601 11.25 -9.76 -17.26
CA SER A 601 10.47 -10.75 -18.00
C SER A 601 9.50 -11.42 -17.05
N MET A 602 8.22 -11.49 -17.42
CA MET A 602 7.19 -12.17 -16.62
C MET A 602 6.25 -12.98 -17.50
N TRP A 603 5.70 -14.05 -16.94
CA TRP A 603 4.70 -14.89 -17.58
C TRP A 603 3.90 -15.67 -16.55
N ARG A 604 2.71 -16.11 -16.97
CA ARG A 604 1.86 -17.03 -16.23
C ARG A 604 2.08 -18.46 -16.75
N GLU A 605 2.14 -19.43 -15.87
CA GLU A 605 2.12 -20.85 -16.19
C GLU A 605 0.91 -21.50 -15.54
N GLY A 606 -0.12 -21.84 -16.33
CA GLY A 606 -1.33 -22.50 -15.85
C GLY A 606 -1.10 -23.98 -15.64
N LEU A 607 -1.51 -24.51 -14.50
CA LEU A 607 -1.37 -25.94 -14.17
C LEU A 607 -2.61 -26.75 -14.52
N TRP A 608 -3.76 -26.12 -14.60
CA TRP A 608 -5.03 -26.76 -14.91
C TRP A 608 -5.65 -26.22 -16.20
N GLU A 609 -6.21 -27.13 -17.02
CA GLU A 609 -7.02 -26.78 -18.18
C GLU A 609 -8.47 -26.65 -17.78
N LYS A 610 -9.04 -25.46 -17.95
CA LYS A 610 -10.46 -25.23 -17.73
C LYS A 610 -11.25 -25.58 -18.97
N GLY A 611 -12.38 -26.27 -18.81
CA GLY A 611 -13.24 -26.71 -19.89
C GLY A 611 -13.76 -25.57 -20.77
N LEU A 612 -14.01 -24.41 -20.19
CA LEU A 612 -14.45 -23.21 -20.90
C LEU A 612 -13.45 -22.74 -21.98
N TYR A 613 -12.16 -23.03 -21.79
CA TYR A 613 -11.08 -22.58 -22.68
C TYR A 613 -10.42 -23.69 -23.48
N GLN A 614 -10.97 -24.92 -23.44
CA GLN A 614 -10.41 -26.10 -24.15
C GLN A 614 -10.34 -25.89 -25.67
N ASN A 615 -11.38 -25.31 -26.26
CA ASN A 615 -11.44 -25.08 -27.70
C ASN A 615 -10.69 -23.82 -28.18
N ALA A 616 -10.20 -22.99 -27.29
CA ALA A 616 -9.41 -21.80 -27.64
C ALA A 616 -8.09 -22.18 -28.33
N ASN A 617 -7.55 -23.36 -28.06
CA ASN A 617 -6.38 -23.90 -28.73
C ASN A 617 -6.63 -24.31 -30.20
N ALA A 618 -7.81 -24.72 -30.56
CA ALA A 618 -8.17 -25.16 -31.92
C ALA A 618 -8.25 -24.00 -32.92
N GLY A 619 -8.48 -22.77 -32.43
CA GLY A 619 -8.52 -21.54 -33.24
C GLY A 619 -7.19 -20.78 -33.37
N GLY A 620 -6.12 -21.25 -32.75
CA GLY A 620 -4.80 -20.58 -32.80
C GLY A 620 -4.64 -19.39 -31.85
N ASP A 621 -5.61 -19.05 -31.02
CA ASP A 621 -5.57 -17.94 -30.05
C ASP A 621 -5.01 -18.41 -28.70
N ARG A 622 -3.69 -18.44 -28.61
CA ARG A 622 -2.97 -18.84 -27.38
C ARG A 622 -3.32 -17.99 -26.17
N GLY A 623 -3.79 -16.76 -26.35
CA GLY A 623 -4.15 -15.85 -25.29
C GLY A 623 -5.36 -16.30 -24.48
N LYS A 624 -6.18 -17.19 -25.00
CA LYS A 624 -7.41 -17.66 -24.34
C LYS A 624 -7.29 -19.00 -23.63
N THR A 625 -6.12 -19.66 -23.67
CA THR A 625 -5.92 -20.93 -22.96
C THR A 625 -5.73 -20.67 -21.44
N SER A 626 -6.04 -21.68 -20.63
CA SER A 626 -5.76 -21.66 -19.20
C SER A 626 -4.54 -22.49 -18.80
N LEU A 627 -4.14 -23.46 -19.62
CA LEU A 627 -3.03 -24.40 -19.37
C LEU A 627 -1.74 -23.91 -20.01
N GLY A 628 -0.61 -24.18 -19.32
CA GLY A 628 0.74 -23.92 -19.80
C GLY A 628 1.14 -22.44 -19.76
N ASP A 629 2.28 -22.15 -20.41
CA ASP A 629 2.88 -20.82 -20.42
C ASP A 629 2.08 -19.83 -21.26
N SER A 630 1.84 -18.66 -20.68
CA SER A 630 1.39 -17.50 -21.45
C SER A 630 2.50 -16.96 -22.35
N GLU A 631 2.18 -16.00 -23.20
CA GLU A 631 3.18 -15.16 -23.83
C GLU A 631 4.03 -14.45 -22.75
N LYS A 632 5.35 -14.37 -23.00
CA LYS A 632 6.29 -13.70 -22.10
C LYS A 632 6.26 -12.20 -22.33
N ILE A 633 5.98 -11.46 -21.26
CA ILE A 633 5.97 -10.00 -21.25
C ILE A 633 7.38 -9.54 -20.90
N ASN A 634 8.09 -9.02 -21.90
CA ASN A 634 9.48 -8.58 -21.79
C ASN A 634 9.56 -7.06 -21.84
N ASN A 635 10.18 -6.45 -20.84
CA ASN A 635 10.27 -4.99 -20.72
C ASN A 635 11.71 -4.56 -20.43
N LEU A 636 12.15 -3.52 -21.11
CA LEU A 636 13.30 -2.73 -20.70
C LEU A 636 12.83 -1.69 -19.66
N THR A 637 13.60 -1.52 -18.62
CA THR A 637 13.35 -0.50 -17.59
C THR A 637 14.55 0.44 -17.51
N TYR A 638 14.29 1.70 -17.19
CA TYR A 638 15.36 2.67 -16.95
C TYR A 638 14.95 3.66 -15.86
N ARG A 639 15.96 4.22 -15.18
CA ARG A 639 15.81 5.33 -14.24
C ARG A 639 16.99 6.26 -14.41
N PHE A 640 16.74 7.54 -14.60
CA PHE A 640 17.74 8.59 -14.62
C PHE A 640 17.34 9.69 -13.67
N LYS A 641 18.23 10.02 -12.75
CA LYS A 641 18.05 11.12 -11.80
C LYS A 641 19.23 12.07 -11.83
N VAL A 642 18.92 13.35 -11.65
CA VAL A 642 19.89 14.40 -11.35
C VAL A 642 19.42 15.11 -10.09
N ASN A 643 20.25 15.12 -9.05
CA ASN A 643 19.98 15.93 -7.86
C ASN A 643 21.09 16.95 -7.70
N THR A 644 20.73 18.16 -7.36
CA THR A 644 21.68 19.22 -7.03
C THR A 644 21.29 19.88 -5.71
N THR A 645 22.27 20.16 -4.89
CA THR A 645 22.10 20.99 -3.69
C THR A 645 23.08 22.15 -3.77
N TYR A 646 22.60 23.36 -3.60
CA TYR A 646 23.45 24.55 -3.49
C TYR A 646 23.25 25.20 -2.13
N LYS A 647 24.34 25.36 -1.43
CA LYS A 647 24.37 25.97 -0.10
C LYS A 647 24.92 27.38 -0.19
N PHE A 648 24.05 28.34 0.04
CA PHE A 648 24.42 29.77 0.05
C PHE A 648 25.18 30.12 1.33
N SER A 649 24.81 29.50 2.45
CA SER A 649 25.42 29.73 3.77
C SER A 649 25.12 28.55 4.71
N GLY A 650 25.57 28.62 5.95
CA GLY A 650 25.20 27.64 6.97
C GLY A 650 23.71 27.54 7.27
N ALA A 651 22.96 28.61 6.98
CA ALA A 651 21.53 28.70 7.27
C ALA A 651 20.63 28.45 6.07
N HIS A 652 21.11 28.56 4.84
CA HIS A 652 20.31 28.57 3.64
C HIS A 652 20.80 27.56 2.59
N SER A 653 19.96 26.66 2.13
CA SER A 653 20.26 25.79 1.01
C SER A 653 19.04 25.60 0.10
N VAL A 654 19.30 25.37 -1.19
CA VAL A 654 18.30 24.99 -2.19
C VAL A 654 18.70 23.64 -2.75
N GLU A 655 17.72 22.76 -2.88
CA GLU A 655 17.85 21.45 -3.52
C GLU A 655 16.94 21.40 -4.72
N ALA A 656 17.36 20.74 -5.80
CA ALA A 656 16.54 20.49 -6.97
C ALA A 656 16.77 19.07 -7.47
N GLY A 657 15.71 18.42 -7.92
CA GLY A 657 15.76 17.07 -8.45
C GLY A 657 14.98 16.96 -9.77
N VAL A 658 15.48 16.10 -10.65
CA VAL A 658 14.81 15.74 -11.92
C VAL A 658 14.87 14.21 -12.06
N LEU A 659 13.76 13.61 -12.50
CA LEU A 659 13.61 12.17 -12.70
C LEU A 659 13.00 11.88 -14.06
N ALA A 660 13.54 10.88 -14.75
CA ALA A 660 12.89 10.19 -15.86
C ALA A 660 13.03 8.69 -15.63
N MET A 661 11.91 7.96 -15.58
CA MET A 661 11.94 6.51 -15.36
C MET A 661 10.86 5.77 -16.14
N GLN A 662 11.12 4.51 -16.41
CA GLN A 662 10.20 3.55 -16.99
C GLN A 662 10.19 2.27 -16.15
N ASN A 663 9.01 1.83 -15.75
CA ASN A 663 8.80 0.59 -15.01
C ASN A 663 8.09 -0.45 -15.88
N ALA A 664 8.38 -1.73 -15.66
CA ALA A 664 7.57 -2.81 -16.21
C ALA A 664 6.17 -2.80 -15.56
N PRO A 665 5.12 -3.26 -16.26
CA PRO A 665 3.80 -3.46 -15.66
C PRO A 665 3.85 -4.42 -14.47
N ASN A 666 2.94 -4.27 -13.51
CA ASN A 666 2.78 -5.23 -12.43
C ASN A 666 2.08 -6.50 -12.93
N PHE A 667 2.48 -7.67 -12.42
CA PHE A 667 1.89 -8.95 -12.83
C PHE A 667 0.37 -8.97 -12.67
N ASN A 668 -0.16 -8.43 -11.57
CA ASN A 668 -1.60 -8.42 -11.28
C ASN A 668 -2.42 -7.58 -12.29
N ASN A 669 -1.79 -6.63 -12.99
CA ASN A 669 -2.42 -5.81 -14.02
C ASN A 669 -2.06 -6.28 -15.44
N ALA A 670 -1.19 -7.28 -15.55
CA ALA A 670 -0.70 -7.76 -16.84
C ALA A 670 -1.64 -8.74 -17.51
N PHE A 671 -2.48 -9.44 -16.74
CA PHE A 671 -3.45 -10.42 -17.22
C PHE A 671 -4.86 -9.99 -16.88
N VAL A 672 -5.79 -10.18 -17.82
CA VAL A 672 -7.21 -9.84 -17.62
C VAL A 672 -7.79 -10.63 -16.44
N SER A 673 -7.56 -11.93 -16.41
CA SER A 673 -7.90 -12.81 -15.30
C SER A 673 -6.89 -13.94 -15.21
N ALA A 674 -5.82 -13.73 -14.44
CA ALA A 674 -4.77 -14.74 -14.26
C ALA A 674 -5.28 -16.05 -13.64
N ARG A 675 -6.43 -16.03 -12.93
CA ARG A 675 -7.06 -17.23 -12.36
C ARG A 675 -7.66 -18.13 -13.42
N THR A 676 -8.10 -17.56 -14.54
CA THR A 676 -8.90 -18.29 -15.53
C THR A 676 -8.18 -18.53 -16.85
N ARG A 677 -7.29 -17.63 -17.29
CA ARG A 677 -6.68 -17.70 -18.63
C ARG A 677 -5.38 -16.92 -18.78
N ASN A 678 -4.67 -17.22 -19.88
CA ASN A 678 -3.38 -16.62 -20.23
C ASN A 678 -3.49 -15.24 -20.92
N GLN A 679 -4.69 -14.70 -21.09
CA GLN A 679 -4.93 -13.46 -21.85
C GLN A 679 -4.28 -12.24 -21.19
N ILE A 680 -3.41 -11.58 -21.94
CA ILE A 680 -2.76 -10.32 -21.54
C ILE A 680 -3.77 -9.16 -21.62
N THR A 681 -3.66 -8.21 -20.73
CA THR A 681 -4.46 -6.98 -20.72
C THR A 681 -4.31 -6.22 -22.03
N PRO A 682 -5.40 -5.90 -22.74
CA PRO A 682 -5.34 -5.15 -23.98
C PRO A 682 -4.67 -3.79 -23.80
N GLY A 683 -3.71 -3.47 -24.68
CA GLY A 683 -2.97 -2.22 -24.63
C GLY A 683 -1.98 -2.09 -23.47
N LEU A 684 -1.60 -3.20 -22.84
CA LEU A 684 -0.58 -3.22 -21.79
C LEU A 684 0.73 -2.60 -22.27
N SER A 685 1.27 -1.67 -21.51
CA SER A 685 2.53 -0.99 -21.80
C SER A 685 3.32 -0.73 -20.53
N SER A 686 4.61 -0.38 -20.69
CA SER A 686 5.47 0.05 -19.59
C SER A 686 5.10 1.46 -19.16
N GLU A 687 4.94 1.65 -17.85
CA GLU A 687 4.69 2.94 -17.23
C GLU A 687 5.89 3.87 -17.36
N LYS A 688 5.65 5.15 -17.66
CA LYS A 688 6.69 6.19 -17.74
C LYS A 688 6.38 7.29 -16.72
N ILE A 689 7.41 7.72 -15.99
CA ILE A 689 7.28 8.73 -14.93
C ILE A 689 8.33 9.80 -15.15
N TYR A 690 7.88 11.05 -15.17
CA TYR A 690 8.73 12.24 -15.20
C TYR A 690 8.41 13.11 -13.99
N GLY A 691 9.45 13.50 -13.26
CA GLY A 691 9.29 14.28 -12.03
C GLY A 691 10.33 15.37 -11.89
N VAL A 692 9.91 16.48 -11.29
CA VAL A 692 10.79 17.55 -10.85
C VAL A 692 10.39 17.97 -9.44
N ASP A 693 11.38 18.26 -8.59
CA ASP A 693 11.14 18.90 -7.30
C ASP A 693 12.18 19.97 -6.99
N ALA A 694 11.80 20.93 -6.16
CA ALA A 694 12.68 21.94 -5.62
C ALA A 694 12.37 22.16 -4.14
N THR A 695 13.41 22.22 -3.31
CA THR A 695 13.29 22.36 -1.86
C THR A 695 14.20 23.46 -1.37
N TYR A 696 13.66 24.37 -0.57
CA TYR A 696 14.42 25.37 0.17
C TYR A 696 14.45 25.01 1.65
N ASN A 697 15.64 24.93 2.22
CA ASN A 697 15.85 24.66 3.63
C ASN A 697 16.40 25.91 4.33
N LEU A 698 15.76 26.28 5.45
CA LEU A 698 16.13 27.35 6.34
C LEU A 698 16.48 26.78 7.73
N ARG A 699 17.65 27.10 8.25
CA ARG A 699 18.13 26.64 9.55
C ARG A 699 18.73 27.81 10.34
N LEU A 700 17.87 28.50 11.05
CA LEU A 700 18.26 29.56 11.98
C LEU A 700 18.10 29.08 13.44
N PRO A 701 18.77 29.67 14.41
CA PRO A 701 18.65 29.26 15.81
C PRO A 701 17.22 29.28 16.36
N TRP A 702 16.38 30.15 15.82
CA TRP A 702 14.99 30.35 16.26
C TRP A 702 13.94 29.73 15.35
N ILE A 703 14.30 29.21 14.16
CA ILE A 703 13.42 28.52 13.25
C ILE A 703 14.17 27.52 12.36
N LYS A 704 13.65 26.33 12.23
CA LYS A 704 13.99 25.41 11.15
C LYS A 704 12.75 25.32 10.25
N ALA A 705 12.94 25.47 8.94
CA ALA A 705 11.85 25.34 7.98
C ALA A 705 12.34 24.68 6.70
N ARG A 706 11.46 23.89 6.09
CA ARG A 706 11.65 23.27 4.80
C ARG A 706 10.42 23.56 3.94
N PHE A 707 10.62 24.16 2.79
CA PHE A 707 9.58 24.40 1.80
C PHE A 707 9.93 23.64 0.52
N SER A 708 9.01 22.84 -0.01
CA SER A 708 9.17 22.10 -1.26
C SER A 708 8.02 22.33 -2.20
N ALA A 709 8.34 22.39 -3.49
CA ALA A 709 7.38 22.31 -4.57
C ALA A 709 7.74 21.14 -5.48
N TYR A 710 6.73 20.42 -6.00
CA TYR A 710 6.94 19.25 -6.85
C TYR A 710 5.90 19.18 -7.97
N TYR A 711 6.33 18.53 -9.05
CA TYR A 711 5.47 18.17 -10.19
C TYR A 711 5.89 16.81 -10.72
N THR A 712 4.93 15.90 -10.89
CA THR A 712 5.17 14.57 -11.45
C THR A 712 4.05 14.21 -12.41
N GLN A 713 4.44 13.71 -13.58
CA GLN A 713 3.54 13.18 -14.59
C GLN A 713 3.84 11.69 -14.79
N MET A 714 2.80 10.87 -14.69
CA MET A 714 2.84 9.43 -14.95
C MET A 714 2.01 9.12 -16.18
N PHE A 715 2.51 8.23 -17.04
CA PHE A 715 1.89 7.85 -18.30
C PHE A 715 1.78 6.33 -18.43
N ASP A 716 0.80 5.90 -19.23
CA ASP A 716 0.65 4.52 -19.71
C ASP A 716 0.45 3.47 -18.57
N GLN A 717 -0.17 3.84 -17.46
CA GLN A 717 -0.50 2.89 -16.40
C GLN A 717 -1.62 1.95 -16.85
N SER A 718 -1.62 0.73 -16.28
CA SER A 718 -2.68 -0.26 -16.48
C SER A 718 -3.26 -0.70 -15.14
N LYS A 719 -4.57 -0.97 -15.11
CA LYS A 719 -5.28 -1.44 -13.91
C LYS A 719 -6.32 -2.50 -14.32
N VAL A 720 -6.33 -3.62 -13.62
CA VAL A 720 -7.36 -4.65 -13.76
C VAL A 720 -8.15 -4.73 -12.46
N ILE A 721 -9.47 -4.69 -12.57
CA ILE A 721 -10.41 -4.75 -11.46
C ILE A 721 -11.36 -5.91 -11.72
N SER A 722 -11.44 -6.87 -10.79
CA SER A 722 -12.36 -8.01 -10.88
C SER A 722 -13.41 -7.92 -9.79
N PHE A 723 -14.69 -8.11 -10.16
CA PHE A 723 -15.81 -8.06 -9.23
C PHE A 723 -16.99 -8.90 -9.76
N TYR A 724 -17.96 -9.16 -8.89
CA TYR A 724 -19.21 -9.81 -9.30
C TYR A 724 -20.18 -8.76 -9.85
N ASP A 725 -20.55 -8.91 -11.12
CA ASP A 725 -21.50 -8.03 -11.79
C ASP A 725 -22.91 -8.68 -11.78
N ASP A 726 -23.83 -8.08 -11.05
CA ASP A 726 -25.21 -8.59 -10.94
C ASP A 726 -25.96 -8.52 -12.26
N THR A 727 -25.61 -7.61 -13.17
CA THR A 727 -26.26 -7.48 -14.49
C THR A 727 -25.85 -8.62 -15.41
N GLN A 728 -24.61 -9.10 -15.29
CA GLN A 728 -24.08 -10.24 -16.01
C GLN A 728 -24.25 -11.55 -15.24
N GLY A 729 -24.55 -11.45 -13.94
CA GLY A 729 -24.65 -12.59 -13.03
C GLY A 729 -23.36 -13.38 -12.86
N SER A 730 -22.20 -12.80 -13.17
CA SER A 730 -20.90 -13.47 -13.19
C SER A 730 -19.77 -12.57 -12.74
N PHE A 731 -18.59 -13.13 -12.48
CA PHE A 731 -17.38 -12.34 -12.32
C PHE A 731 -16.99 -11.66 -13.63
N THR A 732 -16.76 -10.36 -13.51
CA THR A 732 -16.39 -9.48 -14.61
C THR A 732 -15.05 -8.83 -14.30
N ASN A 733 -14.21 -8.70 -15.33
CA ASN A 733 -12.92 -8.04 -15.25
C ASN A 733 -12.96 -6.75 -16.06
N PHE A 734 -12.63 -5.65 -15.42
CA PHE A 734 -12.42 -4.35 -16.06
C PHE A 734 -10.92 -4.14 -16.26
N ALA A 735 -10.47 -4.35 -17.50
CA ALA A 735 -9.09 -4.10 -17.89
C ALA A 735 -8.96 -2.70 -18.48
N MET A 736 -8.13 -1.87 -17.87
CA MET A 736 -7.88 -0.50 -18.30
C MET A 736 -6.41 -0.31 -18.66
N SER A 737 -6.14 0.45 -19.71
CA SER A 737 -4.79 0.83 -20.16
C SER A 737 -4.74 2.28 -20.65
N GLY A 738 -3.55 2.88 -20.60
CA GLY A 738 -3.35 4.29 -20.95
C GLY A 738 -3.87 5.23 -19.86
N ILE A 739 -3.74 4.86 -18.59
CA ILE A 739 -4.09 5.73 -17.45
C ILE A 739 -2.93 6.68 -17.20
N ASP A 740 -3.19 7.98 -17.39
CA ASP A 740 -2.20 9.02 -17.09
C ASP A 740 -2.63 9.83 -15.87
N LYS A 741 -1.64 10.20 -15.05
CA LYS A 741 -1.87 10.91 -13.79
C LYS A 741 -0.89 12.06 -13.62
N ARG A 742 -1.35 13.15 -13.03
CA ARG A 742 -0.54 14.30 -12.62
C ARG A 742 -0.59 14.48 -11.12
N TYR A 743 0.57 14.69 -10.53
CA TYR A 743 0.73 15.03 -9.11
C TYR A 743 1.53 16.32 -9.03
N MET A 744 0.97 17.35 -8.41
CA MET A 744 1.69 18.58 -8.12
C MET A 744 1.27 19.15 -6.78
N GLY A 745 2.16 19.93 -6.16
CA GLY A 745 1.84 20.52 -4.87
C GLY A 745 3.02 21.18 -4.18
N ILE A 746 2.73 21.64 -2.97
CA ILE A 746 3.70 22.25 -2.08
C ILE A 746 3.65 21.60 -0.71
N GLU A 747 4.81 21.55 -0.06
CA GLU A 747 5.00 21.00 1.29
C GLU A 747 5.77 22.02 2.13
N LEU A 748 5.33 22.23 3.36
CA LEU A 748 6.02 23.03 4.37
C LEU A 748 6.16 22.24 5.66
N GLY A 749 7.38 22.08 6.14
CA GLY A 749 7.67 21.60 7.50
C GLY A 749 8.37 22.69 8.29
N TYR A 750 7.98 22.92 9.54
CA TYR A 750 8.61 23.91 10.37
C TYR A 750 8.74 23.46 11.84
N SER A 751 9.76 23.98 12.51
CA SER A 751 9.99 23.82 13.94
C SER A 751 10.57 25.13 14.52
N ILE A 752 9.89 25.67 15.52
CA ILE A 752 10.19 26.95 16.15
C ILE A 752 10.38 26.70 17.65
N PRO A 753 11.62 26.71 18.16
CA PRO A 753 11.85 26.67 19.60
C PRO A 753 11.28 27.94 20.27
N ILE A 754 10.49 27.78 21.33
CA ILE A 754 9.86 28.90 22.06
C ILE A 754 10.69 29.22 23.31
N ALA A 755 10.58 28.40 24.33
CA ALA A 755 11.32 28.53 25.59
C ALA A 755 11.18 27.25 26.43
N TRP A 756 12.08 27.04 27.40
CA TRP A 756 12.00 25.96 28.42
C TRP A 756 11.79 24.54 27.84
N GLY A 757 12.26 24.26 26.62
CA GLY A 757 12.09 23.00 25.95
C GLY A 757 10.76 22.86 25.21
N LEU A 758 9.96 23.92 25.13
CA LEU A 758 8.75 23.96 24.30
C LEU A 758 9.10 24.40 22.87
N SER A 759 8.57 23.72 21.88
CA SER A 759 8.66 24.08 20.46
C SER A 759 7.29 23.99 19.80
N LEU A 760 7.05 24.88 18.82
CA LEU A 760 5.94 24.80 17.89
C LEU A 760 6.45 24.07 16.64
N GLN A 761 5.78 23.02 16.22
CA GLN A 761 6.10 22.23 15.01
C GLN A 761 4.88 22.12 14.13
N GLY A 762 5.09 21.92 12.85
CA GLY A 762 3.96 21.66 11.95
C GLY A 762 4.39 21.22 10.57
N ALA A 763 3.44 20.62 9.89
CA ALA A 763 3.53 20.17 8.52
C ALA A 763 2.29 20.61 7.73
N VAL A 764 2.50 21.13 6.54
CA VAL A 764 1.42 21.52 5.62
C VAL A 764 1.69 20.88 4.27
N SER A 765 0.71 20.15 3.74
CA SER A 765 0.71 19.60 2.38
C SER A 765 -0.52 20.10 1.64
N LEU A 766 -0.28 20.75 0.51
CA LEU A 766 -1.32 21.18 -0.42
C LEU A 766 -1.01 20.58 -1.78
N GLY A 767 -1.75 19.54 -2.16
CA GLY A 767 -1.60 18.83 -3.42
C GLY A 767 -2.76 19.11 -4.38
N ASP A 768 -2.52 18.82 -5.65
CA ASP A 768 -3.53 18.70 -6.71
C ASP A 768 -3.17 17.47 -7.53
N TYR A 769 -3.97 16.41 -7.35
CA TYR A 769 -3.74 15.11 -7.96
C TYR A 769 -4.92 14.77 -8.85
N GLU A 770 -4.66 14.53 -10.15
CA GLU A 770 -5.73 14.30 -11.11
C GLU A 770 -5.35 13.32 -12.21
N TYR A 771 -6.36 12.71 -12.81
CA TYR A 771 -6.24 11.95 -14.05
C TYR A 771 -6.13 12.90 -15.23
N THR A 772 -5.19 12.64 -16.14
CA THR A 772 -4.93 13.52 -17.29
C THR A 772 -5.29 12.90 -18.63
N SER A 773 -5.70 11.63 -18.64
CA SER A 773 -6.18 10.89 -19.82
C SER A 773 -7.55 10.26 -19.58
N ASP A 774 -8.16 9.84 -20.68
CA ASP A 774 -9.32 8.98 -20.73
C ASP A 774 -8.85 7.57 -21.15
N PRO A 775 -8.67 6.62 -20.19
CA PRO A 775 -8.10 5.33 -20.50
C PRO A 775 -9.01 4.46 -21.34
N ARG A 776 -8.42 3.54 -22.10
CA ARG A 776 -9.13 2.45 -22.76
C ARG A 776 -9.68 1.51 -21.71
N PHE A 777 -10.89 1.03 -21.94
CA PHE A 777 -11.63 0.15 -21.06
C PHE A 777 -12.14 -1.06 -21.83
N THR A 778 -11.84 -2.25 -21.32
CA THR A 778 -12.38 -3.50 -21.84
C THR A 778 -13.03 -4.26 -20.70
N GLN A 779 -14.32 -4.57 -20.83
CA GLN A 779 -15.05 -5.41 -19.90
C GLN A 779 -15.09 -6.84 -20.44
N MET A 780 -14.67 -7.80 -19.63
CA MET A 780 -14.67 -9.23 -19.96
C MET A 780 -15.30 -10.03 -18.84
N ILE A 781 -16.12 -11.02 -19.20
CA ILE A 781 -16.75 -11.93 -18.23
C ILE A 781 -15.85 -13.16 -18.06
N ASP A 782 -15.68 -13.66 -16.84
CA ASP A 782 -14.83 -14.83 -16.57
C ASP A 782 -15.38 -16.13 -17.16
N ASN A 783 -16.67 -16.33 -17.14
CA ASN A 783 -17.34 -17.52 -17.71
C ASN A 783 -17.67 -17.41 -19.22
N ASN A 784 -17.16 -16.39 -19.89
CA ASN A 784 -17.31 -16.22 -21.33
C ASN A 784 -16.01 -15.65 -21.92
N ALA A 785 -15.46 -16.30 -22.92
CA ALA A 785 -14.23 -15.87 -23.57
C ALA A 785 -14.39 -14.63 -24.47
N VAL A 786 -15.54 -13.96 -24.45
CA VAL A 786 -15.87 -12.82 -25.32
C VAL A 786 -15.73 -11.51 -24.55
N ASP A 787 -15.18 -10.49 -25.21
CA ASP A 787 -15.19 -9.13 -24.72
C ASP A 787 -16.63 -8.58 -24.79
N VAL A 788 -17.14 -8.09 -23.66
CA VAL A 788 -18.52 -7.61 -23.57
C VAL A 788 -18.63 -6.17 -24.05
N VAL A 789 -17.70 -5.34 -23.59
CA VAL A 789 -17.66 -3.90 -23.89
C VAL A 789 -16.23 -3.47 -24.14
N ASN A 790 -16.01 -2.72 -25.21
CA ASN A 790 -14.79 -1.97 -25.47
C ASN A 790 -15.15 -0.49 -25.55
N SER A 791 -14.61 0.32 -24.68
CA SER A 791 -14.97 1.72 -24.53
C SER A 791 -13.79 2.58 -24.03
N VAL A 792 -14.10 3.80 -23.68
CA VAL A 792 -13.19 4.73 -23.02
C VAL A 792 -13.82 5.13 -21.69
N VAL A 793 -13.01 5.23 -20.64
CA VAL A 793 -13.43 5.78 -19.35
C VAL A 793 -13.13 7.27 -19.35
N GLU A 794 -14.13 8.11 -19.19
CA GLU A 794 -13.98 9.56 -19.17
C GLU A 794 -13.50 10.04 -17.78
N TRP A 795 -12.19 9.88 -17.51
CA TRP A 795 -11.56 10.24 -16.23
C TRP A 795 -10.76 11.52 -16.24
N LYS A 796 -10.48 12.07 -17.42
CA LYS A 796 -9.68 13.30 -17.53
C LYS A 796 -10.27 14.43 -16.70
N GLY A 797 -9.44 15.02 -15.83
CA GLY A 797 -9.81 16.09 -14.90
C GLY A 797 -10.43 15.61 -13.57
N MET A 798 -10.70 14.29 -13.40
CA MET A 798 -11.15 13.75 -12.12
C MET A 798 -9.97 13.64 -11.15
N LYS A 799 -10.28 13.74 -9.85
CA LYS A 799 -9.26 13.73 -8.80
C LYS A 799 -8.84 12.30 -8.43
N ILE A 800 -7.56 12.14 -8.11
CA ILE A 800 -7.02 10.87 -7.65
C ILE A 800 -7.50 10.62 -6.22
N GLU A 801 -7.94 9.40 -5.99
CA GLU A 801 -8.56 8.92 -4.76
C GLU A 801 -7.54 8.51 -3.68
N SER A 802 -8.03 8.15 -2.49
CA SER A 802 -7.36 7.41 -1.41
C SER A 802 -6.32 8.18 -0.59
N THR A 803 -6.18 9.48 -0.77
CA THR A 803 -5.34 10.32 0.08
C THR A 803 -5.87 11.74 0.14
N PRO A 804 -5.89 12.40 1.31
CA PRO A 804 -6.28 13.80 1.39
C PRO A 804 -5.28 14.67 0.60
N GLN A 805 -5.80 15.53 -0.27
CA GLN A 805 -4.99 16.47 -1.04
C GLN A 805 -4.62 17.73 -0.24
N THR A 806 -5.28 17.92 0.91
CA THR A 806 -4.92 18.94 1.91
C THR A 806 -4.71 18.23 3.24
N ALA A 807 -3.53 18.38 3.84
CA ALA A 807 -3.23 17.90 5.17
C ALA A 807 -2.40 18.95 5.93
N ILE A 808 -2.85 19.35 7.12
CA ILE A 808 -2.22 20.37 7.95
C ILE A 808 -2.09 19.84 9.37
N ASN A 809 -0.87 19.91 9.92
CA ASN A 809 -0.60 19.69 11.34
C ASN A 809 -0.06 20.96 11.98
N ILE A 810 -0.54 21.24 13.18
CA ILE A 810 0.01 22.25 14.09
C ILE A 810 0.17 21.58 15.46
N GLY A 811 1.40 21.50 15.96
CA GLY A 811 1.70 20.78 17.18
C GLY A 811 2.64 21.53 18.12
N PHE A 812 2.41 21.35 19.40
CA PHE A 812 3.34 21.74 20.45
C PHE A 812 4.09 20.53 20.95
N ASN A 813 5.40 20.64 21.01
CA ASN A 813 6.30 19.59 21.50
C ASN A 813 7.10 20.13 22.68
N PHE A 814 7.09 19.41 23.79
CA PHE A 814 7.76 19.78 25.02
C PHE A 814 8.80 18.73 25.40
N ARG A 815 10.02 19.15 25.63
CA ARG A 815 11.10 18.34 26.19
C ARG A 815 11.62 19.00 27.47
N GLY A 816 11.16 18.49 28.59
CA GLY A 816 11.42 19.04 29.91
C GLY A 816 12.68 18.47 30.58
N ALA A 817 13.01 19.05 31.74
CA ALA A 817 14.05 18.51 32.60
C ALA A 817 13.71 17.06 33.04
N ASN A 818 14.73 16.28 33.39
CA ASN A 818 14.62 14.91 33.86
C ASN A 818 13.95 13.96 32.84
N ASN A 819 14.17 14.22 31.55
CA ASN A 819 13.69 13.38 30.41
C ASN A 819 12.16 13.23 30.36
N TRP A 820 11.38 14.25 30.71
CA TRP A 820 9.97 14.36 30.37
C TRP A 820 9.82 14.81 28.93
N PHE A 821 8.83 14.25 28.26
CA PHE A 821 8.38 14.73 26.95
C PHE A 821 6.86 14.73 26.87
N ALA A 822 6.31 15.64 26.12
CA ALA A 822 4.87 15.69 25.82
C ALA A 822 4.64 16.34 24.45
N SER A 823 3.54 15.98 23.80
CA SER A 823 3.09 16.67 22.60
C SER A 823 1.59 16.85 22.59
N LEU A 824 1.14 17.88 21.89
CA LEU A 824 -0.26 18.12 21.56
C LEU A 824 -0.33 18.53 20.10
N ASP A 825 -1.11 17.82 19.31
CA ASP A 825 -1.15 17.92 17.86
C ASP A 825 -2.57 18.04 17.35
N PHE A 826 -2.84 19.12 16.62
CA PHE A 826 -4.06 19.32 15.86
C PHE A 826 -3.82 19.03 14.40
N ASN A 827 -4.68 18.21 13.78
CA ASN A 827 -4.61 17.87 12.38
C ASN A 827 -5.91 18.27 11.67
N TYR A 828 -5.79 18.77 10.45
CA TYR A 828 -6.89 19.10 9.54
C TYR A 828 -6.66 18.46 8.19
N TYR A 829 -7.75 17.89 7.60
CA TYR A 829 -7.72 17.20 6.31
C TYR A 829 -8.90 17.67 5.46
N ASP A 830 -8.66 17.73 4.15
CA ASP A 830 -9.68 18.16 3.19
C ASP A 830 -9.39 17.54 1.81
N ARG A 831 -10.37 17.57 0.91
CA ARG A 831 -10.26 17.09 -0.47
C ARG A 831 -9.77 15.64 -0.55
N LEU A 832 -10.44 14.76 0.18
CA LEU A 832 -10.30 13.30 0.07
C LEU A 832 -11.41 12.77 -0.83
N TYR A 833 -11.04 12.06 -1.88
CA TYR A 833 -11.96 11.54 -2.89
C TYR A 833 -12.10 10.03 -2.77
N LEU A 834 -13.32 9.54 -2.99
CA LEU A 834 -13.64 8.13 -2.95
C LEU A 834 -13.10 7.41 -4.20
N SER A 835 -12.74 6.12 -4.06
CA SER A 835 -12.35 5.27 -5.19
C SER A 835 -13.52 5.09 -6.15
N MET A 836 -13.26 5.43 -7.42
CA MET A 836 -14.29 5.49 -8.45
C MET A 836 -14.54 4.14 -9.12
N ASN A 837 -15.82 3.84 -9.39
CA ASN A 837 -16.20 2.82 -10.35
C ASN A 837 -15.95 3.31 -11.79
N PRO A 838 -15.03 2.69 -12.54
CA PRO A 838 -14.76 3.12 -13.92
C PRO A 838 -15.97 2.94 -14.83
N PHE A 839 -16.80 1.92 -14.61
CA PHE A 839 -17.96 1.61 -15.45
C PHE A 839 -18.98 2.77 -15.48
N TYR A 840 -19.21 3.46 -14.37
CA TYR A 840 -20.10 4.61 -14.31
C TYR A 840 -19.70 5.76 -15.24
N ARG A 841 -18.44 5.76 -15.67
CA ARG A 841 -17.85 6.85 -16.47
C ARG A 841 -17.43 6.41 -17.87
N THR A 842 -17.88 5.21 -18.31
CA THR A 842 -17.60 4.77 -19.67
C THR A 842 -18.43 5.53 -20.69
N ALA A 843 -17.85 5.78 -21.85
CA ALA A 843 -18.57 6.37 -22.99
C ALA A 843 -19.70 5.45 -23.46
N SER A 844 -19.49 4.13 -23.40
CA SER A 844 -20.53 3.14 -23.76
C SER A 844 -21.74 3.19 -22.84
N LEU A 845 -21.56 3.31 -21.50
CA LEU A 845 -22.69 3.49 -20.59
C LEU A 845 -23.43 4.80 -20.86
N ARG A 846 -22.68 5.89 -21.13
CA ARG A 846 -23.29 7.15 -21.54
C ARG A 846 -24.15 6.97 -22.78
N GLU A 847 -23.63 6.32 -23.82
CA GLU A 847 -24.35 6.06 -25.08
C GLU A 847 -25.54 5.13 -24.86
N GLU A 848 -25.44 4.11 -24.00
CA GLU A 848 -26.54 3.23 -23.62
C GLU A 848 -27.64 3.98 -22.88
N LEU A 849 -27.29 4.76 -21.87
CA LEU A 849 -28.22 5.65 -21.16
C LEU A 849 -28.87 6.65 -22.09
N PHE A 850 -28.10 7.29 -22.94
CA PHE A 850 -28.61 8.11 -23.99
C PHE A 850 -29.42 7.27 -24.99
N GLY A 851 -29.06 6.10 -25.41
CA GLY A 851 -29.77 5.25 -26.39
C GLY A 851 -31.13 4.75 -25.89
N GLU A 852 -31.23 4.27 -24.66
CA GLU A 852 -32.49 3.83 -24.07
C GLU A 852 -33.41 4.99 -23.66
N TYR A 853 -32.86 6.10 -23.17
CA TYR A 853 -33.60 7.35 -23.02
C TYR A 853 -33.69 8.13 -24.33
N ILE A 854 -32.81 7.85 -25.32
CA ILE A 854 -32.52 8.58 -26.55
C ILE A 854 -33.03 7.85 -27.79
N TYR A 855 -33.57 6.62 -27.69
CA TYR A 855 -34.43 6.22 -28.81
C TYR A 855 -35.49 7.30 -29.08
N ASN A 856 -35.58 8.22 -28.17
CA ASN A 856 -36.28 9.49 -28.26
C ASN A 856 -35.43 10.75 -27.90
N PHE A 857 -34.13 10.74 -27.64
CA PHE A 857 -33.45 11.98 -27.21
C PHE A 857 -33.29 12.96 -28.36
N GLU A 858 -33.10 12.49 -29.58
CA GLU A 858 -33.23 13.32 -30.76
C GLU A 858 -34.69 13.73 -31.02
N ASN A 859 -35.66 12.93 -30.58
CA ASN A 859 -37.07 13.23 -30.59
C ASN A 859 -37.56 13.88 -29.28
N LEU A 860 -36.72 14.04 -28.25
CA LEU A 860 -36.98 14.87 -27.10
C LEU A 860 -36.92 16.34 -27.56
N THR A 861 -38.08 16.83 -27.88
CA THR A 861 -38.24 18.20 -28.44
C THR A 861 -38.12 19.28 -27.37
N SER A 862 -38.22 18.88 -26.05
CA SER A 862 -38.13 19.86 -24.99
C SER A 862 -36.73 19.91 -24.32
N GLY A 863 -36.26 21.13 -24.10
CA GLY A 863 -35.01 21.37 -23.35
C GLY A 863 -35.04 20.82 -21.89
N ARG A 864 -36.22 20.66 -21.29
CA ARG A 864 -36.41 20.08 -19.94
C ARG A 864 -36.16 18.60 -19.91
N GLN A 865 -36.59 17.85 -20.91
CA GLN A 865 -36.37 16.40 -20.99
C GLN A 865 -34.88 16.12 -21.16
N LYS A 866 -34.19 16.90 -22.02
CA LYS A 866 -32.74 16.79 -22.18
C LYS A 866 -31.99 17.10 -20.87
N ALA A 867 -32.43 18.15 -20.17
CA ALA A 867 -31.85 18.51 -18.88
C ALA A 867 -32.01 17.43 -17.82
N TYR A 868 -33.18 16.75 -17.76
CA TYR A 868 -33.42 15.66 -16.82
C TYR A 868 -32.52 14.45 -17.06
N VAL A 869 -32.32 14.02 -18.31
CA VAL A 869 -31.42 12.91 -18.66
C VAL A 869 -29.98 13.28 -18.36
N ILE A 870 -29.57 14.52 -18.66
CA ILE A 870 -28.23 15.03 -18.33
C ILE A 870 -28.01 15.03 -16.82
N ASP A 871 -29.03 15.40 -16.04
CA ASP A 871 -28.94 15.43 -14.57
C ASP A 871 -28.73 14.02 -13.99
N ILE A 872 -29.49 13.01 -14.44
CA ILE A 872 -29.29 11.60 -14.05
C ILE A 872 -27.87 11.14 -14.41
N LEU A 873 -27.41 11.43 -15.62
CA LEU A 873 -26.07 11.08 -16.06
C LEU A 873 -25.00 11.73 -15.18
N ASN A 874 -25.17 13.01 -14.87
CA ASN A 874 -24.24 13.73 -13.99
C ASN A 874 -24.24 13.13 -12.56
N GLN A 875 -25.37 12.75 -12.02
CA GLN A 875 -25.48 12.10 -10.73
C GLN A 875 -24.76 10.73 -10.72
N ILE A 876 -24.93 9.91 -11.77
CA ILE A 876 -24.24 8.61 -11.89
C ILE A 876 -22.71 8.82 -11.96
N ARG A 877 -22.25 9.83 -12.68
CA ARG A 877 -20.83 10.07 -12.99
C ARG A 877 -20.10 10.95 -11.97
N ALA A 878 -20.81 11.63 -11.09
CA ALA A 878 -20.21 12.51 -10.09
C ALA A 878 -19.18 11.77 -9.24
N GLN A 879 -18.02 12.39 -9.05
CA GLN A 879 -17.01 11.90 -8.09
C GLN A 879 -17.42 12.32 -6.68
N GLU A 880 -17.37 11.39 -5.75
CA GLU A 880 -17.69 11.66 -4.35
C GLU A 880 -16.46 12.20 -3.61
N GLU A 881 -16.63 13.36 -2.98
CA GLU A 881 -15.67 13.95 -2.06
C GLU A 881 -16.08 13.67 -0.62
N LEU A 882 -15.17 13.11 0.17
CA LEU A 882 -15.41 12.89 1.60
C LEU A 882 -15.24 14.20 2.36
N GLY A 883 -16.06 14.40 3.36
CA GLY A 883 -16.11 15.65 4.12
C GLY A 883 -14.79 16.00 4.82
N ARG A 884 -14.68 17.25 5.25
CA ARG A 884 -13.54 17.77 6.03
C ARG A 884 -13.40 17.02 7.35
N ALA A 885 -12.15 16.77 7.76
CA ALA A 885 -11.86 16.08 8.99
C ALA A 885 -10.84 16.84 9.83
N TYR A 886 -10.98 16.73 11.14
CA TYR A 886 -9.99 17.25 12.08
C TYR A 886 -9.86 16.33 13.29
N THR A 887 -8.64 16.19 13.79
CA THR A 887 -8.33 15.39 14.98
C THR A 887 -7.44 16.15 15.94
N LEU A 888 -7.52 15.79 17.21
CA LEU A 888 -6.62 16.27 18.26
C LEU A 888 -6.00 15.04 18.93
N SER A 889 -4.67 15.01 19.01
CA SER A 889 -3.91 13.91 19.61
C SER A 889 -2.91 14.46 20.62
N ALA A 890 -2.61 13.71 21.66
CA ALA A 890 -1.64 14.09 22.68
C ALA A 890 -0.76 12.91 23.07
N SER A 891 0.47 13.20 23.46
CA SER A 891 1.36 12.20 24.04
C SER A 891 2.10 12.74 25.25
N ILE A 892 2.46 11.84 26.18
CA ILE A 892 3.30 12.13 27.33
C ILE A 892 4.17 10.92 27.65
N GLY A 893 5.39 11.17 28.10
CA GLY A 893 6.25 10.08 28.55
C GLY A 893 7.42 10.58 29.39
N LYS A 894 8.14 9.60 29.92
CA LYS A 894 9.30 9.86 30.79
C LYS A 894 10.29 8.71 30.77
N ASN A 895 11.56 9.05 30.83
CA ASN A 895 12.65 8.10 31.02
C ASN A 895 13.30 8.30 32.38
N TRP A 896 13.49 7.21 33.11
CA TRP A 896 14.29 7.16 34.32
C TRP A 896 15.60 6.45 34.02
N ARG A 897 16.71 7.10 34.38
CA ARG A 897 18.03 6.50 34.32
C ARG A 897 18.43 6.04 35.72
N ILE A 898 18.61 4.74 35.90
CA ILE A 898 18.90 4.11 37.16
C ILE A 898 20.36 3.64 37.13
N ALA A 899 21.17 4.14 38.09
CA ALA A 899 22.58 3.81 38.22
C ALA A 899 23.39 4.01 36.92
N TYR A 900 23.03 4.96 36.08
CA TYR A 900 23.62 5.26 34.75
C TYR A 900 23.69 4.10 33.76
N LYS A 901 23.20 2.91 34.14
CA LYS A 901 23.28 1.69 33.36
C LYS A 901 21.94 1.23 32.86
N TYR A 902 20.88 1.44 33.63
CA TYR A 902 19.54 0.99 33.30
C TYR A 902 18.66 2.15 32.91
N THR A 903 17.82 1.93 31.91
CA THR A 903 16.76 2.88 31.52
C THR A 903 15.40 2.20 31.66
N LEU A 904 14.52 2.77 32.46
CA LEU A 904 13.10 2.42 32.50
C LEU A 904 12.36 3.61 31.91
N GLY A 905 11.40 3.37 31.02
CA GLY A 905 10.62 4.44 30.43
C GLY A 905 9.21 4.05 30.13
N PHE A 906 8.34 5.03 29.98
CA PHE A 906 7.02 4.87 29.43
C PHE A 906 6.70 5.96 28.43
N SER A 907 5.83 5.64 27.45
CA SER A 907 5.16 6.61 26.60
C SER A 907 3.67 6.29 26.54
N PHE A 908 2.84 7.29 26.71
CA PHE A 908 1.39 7.19 26.62
C PHE A 908 0.91 8.18 25.57
N GLN A 909 0.16 7.69 24.61
CA GLN A 909 -0.42 8.48 23.54
C GLN A 909 -1.93 8.27 23.50
N ILE A 910 -2.65 9.34 23.25
CA ILE A 910 -4.08 9.34 23.00
C ILE A 910 -4.30 9.97 21.63
N ASN A 911 -4.99 9.27 20.75
CA ASN A 911 -5.37 9.76 19.42
C ASN A 911 -6.86 10.06 19.39
N ASN A 912 -7.24 11.01 18.54
CA ASN A 912 -8.61 11.44 18.34
C ASN A 912 -9.31 11.74 19.68
N ILE A 913 -8.73 12.63 20.49
CA ILE A 913 -9.23 13.03 21.81
C ILE A 913 -10.68 13.57 21.72
N LEU A 914 -11.02 14.16 20.58
CA LEU A 914 -12.37 14.68 20.32
C LEU A 914 -13.40 13.56 20.10
N ASN A 915 -12.96 12.31 20.04
CA ASN A 915 -13.77 11.12 19.79
C ASN A 915 -14.70 11.26 18.57
N ASN A 916 -14.22 11.88 17.51
CA ASN A 916 -15.00 12.01 16.28
C ASN A 916 -15.00 10.69 15.52
N GLN A 917 -16.13 9.97 15.56
CA GLN A 917 -16.33 8.66 14.93
C GLN A 917 -16.91 8.76 13.52
N ASN A 918 -17.22 9.98 13.05
CA ASN A 918 -17.84 10.20 11.74
C ASN A 918 -16.82 10.59 10.63
N ILE A 919 -15.53 10.47 10.90
CA ILE A 919 -14.48 10.76 9.93
C ILE A 919 -14.34 9.59 8.98
N ARG A 920 -14.71 9.78 7.71
CA ARG A 920 -14.47 8.83 6.64
C ARG A 920 -13.03 8.90 6.19
N THR A 921 -12.31 7.77 6.21
CA THR A 921 -10.89 7.69 5.85
C THR A 921 -10.65 7.13 4.46
N GLY A 922 -11.69 6.70 3.77
CA GLY A 922 -11.66 6.09 2.44
C GLY A 922 -12.90 5.25 2.19
N GLY A 923 -12.82 4.42 1.17
CA GLY A 923 -13.89 3.56 0.71
C GLY A 923 -13.95 3.53 -0.81
N TYR A 924 -15.04 3.03 -1.36
CA TYR A 924 -15.17 2.87 -2.81
C TYR A 924 -16.63 2.90 -3.27
N GLU A 925 -16.85 3.37 -4.49
CA GLU A 925 -18.10 3.18 -5.20
C GLU A 925 -18.27 1.70 -5.53
N GLN A 926 -19.45 1.12 -5.30
CA GLN A 926 -19.69 -0.27 -5.64
C GLN A 926 -19.55 -0.49 -7.15
N MET A 927 -18.94 -1.63 -7.53
CA MET A 927 -18.66 -1.96 -8.95
C MET A 927 -19.87 -2.44 -9.73
N ARG A 928 -21.04 -2.44 -9.13
CA ARG A 928 -22.31 -2.82 -9.73
C ARG A 928 -23.17 -1.60 -10.04
N LEU A 929 -24.07 -1.72 -10.99
CA LEU A 929 -25.04 -0.71 -11.37
C LEU A 929 -26.44 -1.27 -11.20
N ASN A 930 -27.32 -0.51 -10.55
CA ASN A 930 -28.70 -0.91 -10.37
C ASN A 930 -29.48 -0.62 -11.65
N LYS A 931 -29.99 -1.68 -12.28
CA LYS A 931 -30.83 -1.59 -13.48
C LYS A 931 -32.29 -1.68 -13.08
N ILE A 932 -33.04 -0.62 -13.38
CA ILE A 932 -34.46 -0.50 -13.04
C ILE A 932 -35.28 -0.60 -14.32
N SER A 933 -36.16 -1.58 -14.40
CA SER A 933 -37.05 -1.83 -15.55
C SER A 933 -38.51 -1.46 -15.28
N ASP A 934 -38.82 -0.92 -14.11
CA ASP A 934 -40.15 -0.42 -13.80
C ASP A 934 -40.46 0.86 -14.63
N PRO A 935 -41.73 1.13 -14.95
CA PRO A 935 -42.12 2.37 -15.61
C PRO A 935 -41.60 3.60 -14.88
N ILE A 936 -41.22 4.64 -15.60
CA ILE A 936 -40.76 5.90 -15.01
C ILE A 936 -41.66 7.07 -15.42
N ILE A 937 -41.82 8.01 -14.49
CA ILE A 937 -42.51 9.26 -14.70
C ILE A 937 -41.50 10.28 -15.25
N PHE A 938 -41.87 10.98 -16.30
CA PHE A 938 -40.95 11.81 -17.06
C PHE A 938 -41.62 13.12 -17.50
N PRO A 939 -41.01 14.29 -17.41
CA PRO A 939 -41.61 15.55 -17.79
C PRO A 939 -41.71 15.68 -19.31
N ASN A 940 -42.92 16.09 -19.82
CA ASN A 940 -43.11 16.47 -21.20
C ASN A 940 -42.65 17.92 -21.51
N GLU A 941 -42.87 18.41 -22.75
CA GLU A 941 -42.48 19.73 -23.16
C GLU A 941 -43.07 20.88 -22.31
N ASN A 942 -44.31 20.66 -21.85
CA ASN A 942 -45.02 21.66 -21.07
C ASN A 942 -44.66 21.58 -19.58
N GLY A 943 -43.81 20.61 -19.20
CA GLY A 943 -43.46 20.32 -17.83
C GLY A 943 -44.48 19.46 -17.10
N GLU A 944 -45.48 18.89 -17.81
CA GLU A 944 -46.40 17.88 -17.30
C GLU A 944 -45.70 16.54 -17.27
N MET A 945 -45.99 15.74 -16.26
CA MET A 945 -45.34 14.43 -16.12
C MET A 945 -46.05 13.39 -16.98
N ASN A 946 -45.29 12.66 -17.76
CA ASN A 946 -45.73 11.50 -18.57
C ASN A 946 -45.06 10.22 -18.06
N ILE A 947 -45.59 9.08 -18.45
CA ILE A 947 -45.06 7.76 -18.10
C ILE A 947 -44.39 7.11 -19.28
N ILE A 948 -43.23 6.51 -19.07
CA ILE A 948 -42.53 5.63 -20.01
C ILE A 948 -42.69 4.19 -19.53
N THR A 949 -43.34 3.36 -20.30
CA THR A 949 -43.85 2.02 -19.90
C THR A 949 -42.84 0.87 -20.04
N LYS A 950 -41.71 1.09 -20.73
CA LYS A 950 -40.66 0.09 -20.92
C LYS A 950 -39.27 0.74 -20.90
N PRO A 951 -38.92 1.54 -19.86
CA PRO A 951 -37.62 2.10 -19.81
C PRO A 951 -36.68 1.10 -19.17
N THR A 952 -35.39 1.23 -19.49
CA THR A 952 -34.34 0.77 -18.59
C THR A 952 -33.66 2.02 -18.05
N THR A 953 -33.68 2.21 -16.76
CA THR A 953 -32.92 3.27 -16.11
C THR A 953 -31.90 2.67 -15.15
N TYR A 954 -30.90 3.44 -14.85
CA TYR A 954 -29.80 3.04 -13.98
C TYR A 954 -29.68 3.99 -12.80
N SER A 955 -29.33 3.44 -11.65
CA SER A 955 -28.93 4.22 -10.48
C SER A 955 -27.65 3.66 -9.87
N ARG A 956 -26.90 4.51 -9.18
CA ARG A 956 -25.75 4.06 -8.40
C ARG A 956 -26.22 3.25 -7.20
N PHE A 957 -25.43 2.23 -6.85
CA PHE A 957 -25.48 1.68 -5.50
C PHE A 957 -24.77 2.61 -4.52
N ASP A 958 -25.21 2.61 -3.26
CA ASP A 958 -24.58 3.39 -2.21
C ASP A 958 -23.11 3.02 -2.07
N SER A 959 -22.29 4.03 -1.89
CA SER A 959 -20.86 3.85 -1.66
C SER A 959 -20.59 3.16 -0.33
N LYS A 960 -19.47 2.43 -0.27
CA LYS A 960 -19.00 1.79 0.96
C LYS A 960 -17.84 2.57 1.56
N TYR A 961 -17.84 2.74 2.89
CA TYR A 961 -16.91 3.61 3.60
C TYR A 961 -16.10 2.87 4.65
N PHE A 962 -14.89 3.38 4.92
CA PHE A 962 -14.13 3.11 6.13
C PHE A 962 -14.14 4.34 7.02
N TYR A 963 -14.23 4.12 8.32
CA TYR A 963 -14.22 5.18 9.31
C TYR A 963 -12.95 5.15 10.16
N MET A 964 -12.53 6.32 10.62
CA MET A 964 -11.46 6.48 11.60
C MET A 964 -11.90 5.92 12.94
N ASN A 965 -10.97 5.30 13.66
CA ASN A 965 -11.23 4.92 15.05
C ASN A 965 -11.54 6.17 15.88
N GLY A 966 -12.50 6.08 16.78
CA GLY A 966 -12.74 7.09 17.78
C GLY A 966 -11.56 7.27 18.72
N LEU A 967 -11.79 7.72 19.94
CA LEU A 967 -10.74 7.86 20.93
C LEU A 967 -10.03 6.54 21.16
N ASN A 968 -8.72 6.53 20.91
CA ASN A 968 -7.89 5.36 21.08
C ASN A 968 -6.56 5.72 21.75
N TYR A 969 -5.92 4.75 22.37
CA TYR A 969 -4.67 4.98 23.09
C TYR A 969 -3.62 3.92 22.80
N TYR A 970 -2.38 4.29 23.12
CA TYR A 970 -1.20 3.45 23.03
C TYR A 970 -0.29 3.72 24.23
N LEU A 971 -0.14 2.74 25.13
CA LEU A 971 0.76 2.78 26.27
C LEU A 971 1.91 1.82 26.07
N ASN A 972 3.13 2.33 26.05
CA ASN A 972 4.34 1.55 25.95
C ASN A 972 5.19 1.72 27.21
N VAL A 973 5.58 0.62 27.83
CA VAL A 973 6.54 0.58 28.94
C VAL A 973 7.75 -0.23 28.49
N TYR A 974 8.93 0.27 28.70
CA TYR A 974 10.16 -0.33 28.21
C TYR A 974 11.30 -0.27 29.22
N PHE A 975 12.12 -1.28 29.16
CA PHE A 975 13.32 -1.41 29.95
C PHE A 975 14.52 -1.71 29.06
N ARG A 976 15.68 -1.15 29.40
CA ARG A 976 16.93 -1.28 28.67
C ARG A 976 18.12 -1.33 29.63
N PHE A 977 19.11 -2.19 29.32
CA PHE A 977 20.41 -2.20 29.99
C PHE A 977 21.54 -2.68 29.08
#